data_fb525034b9bcc63c67b44a95186ddff3
#
_entry.id   fb525034b9bcc63c67b44a95186ddff3
#
_cell.length_a   1.000
_cell.length_b   1.000
_cell.length_c   1.000
_cell.angle_alpha   90.00
_cell.angle_beta   90.00
_cell.angle_gamma   90.00
#
_symmetry.space_group_name_H-M   'P 1'
#
loop_
_entity.id
_entity.type
_entity.pdbx_description
1 polymer ?
#
loop_
_entity_poly.entity_id
_entity_poly.type
_entity_poly.pdbx_seq_one_letter_code
_entity_poly.pdbx_strand_id
1 'polypeptide(L)'
;MRDPGDRDLGMNRSITRRDLLNGFALAAGASVIPPEMYSLLAAEADPEKSAKYYPPSRSGLRGSHPGSFEVAHSLRDGTFWKDAGTPLDTGEEYDLVVVGGGISGLSAAHFFRKAAGPRARILIIENHDDFGGHAKRNEFQAGGRALLGYGGTFSIESPAPYSAVAKGLIRELGIDVSKWPQFVDFKTYSSLHLRRGVFFDKETFGADRLVPYSHENDDEVDSEQAIRKDPSDKFLALTPLSEIAKQDLARIYREKKDYLPGLSSAEKKSRLARISYADFLTKTVGLNHEVIPYFQSFPKPLYGVGIDAVPAQDAWGLGLPGFEGMGLDPAPGPGMNYDAIPNEEAEKYFFHFPDGNASIARLLVRQLIPDAIPGGTLEDLITARANYAKLDQAAAPVRIRLNSTAVRVRHLGNPASATQTEIAYVRGGKVHTVRAGHCLMACWHVVIPYLCKELPQPQRDALAGAAKVPIVYTNVVVRNWTAFQKLGVRSLYSPGSYHTSVNLDLPVSMGDYHCPRTPEEPIVLHLMRTPCRPGLPARQQHMLGRIDLFSTAFETFERKIRDQLGRSLSAGGFDPARDITAITVNRWPHGYAYQYNSLFDEFWLEGGEQPCQVARKPFGRIAIANADAAAYSYTDAAIDQAYRAVQEILRAAGVHA
;
A
#
# COMPACT_ATOMS: atom_id res chain seq x y z
N MET A 1 -23.55 -18.82 -17.09
CA MET A 1 -24.02 -19.90 -16.20
C MET A 1 -23.21 -19.79 -14.91
N ARG A 2 -23.85 -19.80 -13.73
CA ARG A 2 -23.14 -19.81 -12.45
C ARG A 2 -22.56 -21.22 -12.23
N ASP A 3 -21.32 -21.26 -11.76
CA ASP A 3 -20.62 -22.50 -11.42
C ASP A 3 -21.40 -23.24 -10.32
N PRO A 4 -21.62 -24.58 -10.41
CA PRO A 4 -22.27 -25.34 -9.34
C PRO A 4 -21.65 -25.15 -7.96
N GLY A 5 -20.34 -24.91 -7.86
CA GLY A 5 -19.61 -24.62 -6.61
C GLY A 5 -19.91 -23.24 -5.99
N ASP A 6 -20.53 -22.33 -6.72
CA ASP A 6 -20.84 -20.97 -6.23
C ASP A 6 -21.80 -20.98 -5.01
N ARG A 7 -22.65 -21.99 -4.87
CA ARG A 7 -23.54 -22.15 -3.71
C ARG A 7 -22.81 -22.47 -2.43
N ASP A 8 -21.87 -23.38 -2.50
CA ASP A 8 -21.08 -23.84 -1.33
C ASP A 8 -20.15 -22.73 -0.84
N LEU A 9 -19.74 -21.85 -1.76
CA LEU A 9 -18.97 -20.64 -1.44
C LEU A 9 -19.84 -19.48 -0.92
N GLY A 10 -21.17 -19.58 -1.00
CA GLY A 10 -22.07 -18.51 -0.61
C GLY A 10 -22.17 -17.32 -1.58
N MET A 11 -21.74 -17.51 -2.85
CA MET A 11 -21.79 -16.47 -3.91
C MET A 11 -23.24 -16.10 -4.33
N ASN A 12 -24.24 -16.83 -3.89
CA ASN A 12 -25.65 -16.53 -4.12
C ASN A 12 -26.22 -15.51 -3.14
N ARG A 13 -25.48 -15.13 -2.09
CA ARG A 13 -25.86 -14.09 -1.12
C ARG A 13 -25.17 -12.78 -1.48
N SER A 14 -25.94 -11.74 -1.78
CA SER A 14 -25.42 -10.38 -1.95
C SER A 14 -24.82 -9.91 -0.63
N ILE A 15 -23.52 -9.64 -0.60
CA ILE A 15 -22.84 -9.07 0.58
C ILE A 15 -23.29 -7.63 0.81
N THR A 16 -23.62 -6.87 -0.27
CA THR A 16 -24.38 -5.62 -0.21
C THR A 16 -25.11 -5.36 -1.52
N ARG A 17 -26.29 -4.70 -1.49
CA ARG A 17 -27.04 -4.29 -2.70
C ARG A 17 -26.31 -3.25 -3.57
N ARG A 18 -25.25 -2.62 -3.08
CA ARG A 18 -24.46 -1.61 -3.79
C ARG A 18 -23.40 -2.21 -4.71
N ASP A 19 -23.00 -3.45 -4.48
CA ASP A 19 -22.00 -4.15 -5.31
C ASP A 19 -22.54 -4.51 -6.71
N LEU A 20 -23.86 -4.55 -6.89
CA LEU A 20 -24.49 -4.82 -8.18
C LEU A 20 -24.17 -3.75 -9.24
N LEU A 21 -24.06 -2.47 -8.85
CA LEU A 21 -23.74 -1.37 -9.76
C LEU A 21 -22.26 -1.36 -10.17
N ASN A 22 -21.36 -1.88 -9.31
CA ASN A 22 -19.93 -1.99 -9.61
C ASN A 22 -19.62 -3.19 -10.52
N GLY A 23 -20.42 -4.26 -10.50
CA GLY A 23 -20.21 -5.45 -11.33
C GLY A 23 -20.57 -5.25 -12.80
N PHE A 24 -21.57 -4.40 -13.11
CA PHE A 24 -21.99 -4.17 -14.49
C PHE A 24 -20.96 -3.39 -15.33
N ALA A 25 -20.13 -2.55 -14.72
CA ALA A 25 -19.14 -1.75 -15.44
C ALA A 25 -17.92 -2.57 -15.96
N LEU A 26 -17.69 -3.76 -15.43
CA LEU A 26 -16.52 -4.60 -15.77
C LEU A 26 -16.85 -5.79 -16.69
N ALA A 27 -18.12 -6.13 -16.88
CA ALA A 27 -18.55 -7.20 -17.78
C ALA A 27 -18.47 -6.81 -19.27
N ALA A 28 -18.36 -5.52 -19.60
CA ALA A 28 -18.07 -5.04 -20.94
C ALA A 28 -16.55 -4.81 -21.04
N GLY A 29 -15.89 -5.61 -21.83
CA GLY A 29 -14.43 -5.61 -22.01
C GLY A 29 -13.80 -4.22 -22.13
N ALA A 30 -12.61 -4.09 -21.62
CA ALA A 30 -11.77 -2.94 -21.29
C ALA A 30 -11.60 -1.80 -22.31
N SER A 31 -12.52 -1.51 -23.19
CA SER A 31 -12.33 -0.52 -24.24
C SER A 31 -13.41 0.52 -24.45
N VAL A 32 -14.64 0.39 -23.95
CA VAL A 32 -15.62 1.47 -24.13
C VAL A 32 -16.65 1.44 -22.99
N ILE A 33 -16.56 2.35 -22.04
CA ILE A 33 -17.70 2.73 -21.22
C ILE A 33 -18.57 3.62 -22.11
N PRO A 34 -19.85 3.27 -22.39
CA PRO A 34 -20.73 4.13 -23.18
C PRO A 34 -20.85 5.52 -22.55
N PRO A 35 -20.91 6.61 -23.35
CA PRO A 35 -21.09 7.98 -22.86
C PRO A 35 -22.27 8.16 -21.90
N GLU A 36 -23.29 7.36 -22.03
CA GLU A 36 -24.49 7.37 -21.17
C GLU A 36 -24.20 6.89 -19.74
N MET A 37 -23.19 6.06 -19.52
CA MET A 37 -22.78 5.62 -18.18
C MET A 37 -21.93 6.67 -17.47
N TYR A 38 -21.21 7.55 -18.22
CA TYR A 38 -20.59 8.75 -17.65
C TYR A 38 -21.65 9.72 -17.09
N SER A 39 -22.82 9.82 -17.73
CA SER A 39 -23.91 10.69 -17.26
C SER A 39 -24.58 10.17 -15.99
N LEU A 40 -24.65 8.86 -15.77
CA LEU A 40 -25.17 8.26 -14.53
C LEU A 40 -24.20 8.39 -13.35
N LEU A 41 -22.87 8.39 -13.61
CA LEU A 41 -21.84 8.67 -12.60
C LEU A 41 -21.68 10.18 -12.35
N ALA A 42 -22.05 11.02 -13.32
CA ALA A 42 -22.02 12.49 -13.24
C ALA A 42 -23.28 13.12 -12.59
N ALA A 43 -24.23 12.31 -12.14
CA ALA A 43 -25.57 12.79 -11.74
C ALA A 43 -25.61 13.63 -10.45
N GLU A 44 -24.54 13.64 -9.62
CA GLU A 44 -24.40 14.60 -8.52
C GLU A 44 -23.12 15.42 -8.70
N ALA A 45 -23.25 16.71 -8.93
CA ALA A 45 -22.10 17.62 -9.10
C ALA A 45 -21.19 17.65 -7.86
N ASP A 46 -21.74 17.43 -6.66
CA ASP A 46 -21.03 17.49 -5.38
C ASP A 46 -21.56 16.38 -4.43
N PRO A 47 -21.26 15.09 -4.66
CA PRO A 47 -21.81 14.00 -3.85
C PRO A 47 -21.44 14.10 -2.37
N GLU A 48 -20.28 14.69 -2.03
CA GLU A 48 -19.80 14.90 -0.68
C GLU A 48 -20.64 15.88 0.16
N LYS A 49 -21.51 16.67 -0.46
CA LYS A 49 -22.47 17.53 0.27
C LYS A 49 -23.63 16.77 0.87
N SER A 50 -23.86 15.55 0.41
CA SER A 50 -24.91 14.68 0.97
C SER A 50 -24.53 14.20 2.38
N ALA A 51 -25.47 14.29 3.33
CA ALA A 51 -25.29 13.75 4.68
C ALA A 51 -25.07 12.22 4.70
N LYS A 52 -25.43 11.53 3.62
CA LYS A 52 -25.21 10.08 3.45
C LYS A 52 -23.84 9.73 2.89
N TYR A 53 -23.09 10.72 2.43
CA TYR A 53 -21.77 10.50 1.84
C TYR A 53 -20.74 10.13 2.93
N TYR A 54 -20.32 8.88 2.95
CA TYR A 54 -19.34 8.40 3.90
C TYR A 54 -18.56 7.20 3.31
N PRO A 55 -17.50 7.47 2.53
CA PRO A 55 -16.72 6.46 1.83
C PRO A 55 -16.16 5.32 2.70
N PRO A 56 -15.70 5.56 3.97
CA PRO A 56 -15.17 4.48 4.79
C PRO A 56 -16.12 3.31 5.03
N SER A 57 -17.43 3.52 4.98
CA SER A 57 -18.45 2.47 5.17
C SER A 57 -18.80 1.71 3.88
N ARG A 58 -18.16 2.01 2.76
CA ARG A 58 -18.41 1.31 1.49
C ARG A 58 -17.61 0.02 1.43
N SER A 59 -18.24 -1.07 1.00
CA SER A 59 -17.63 -2.36 0.72
C SER A 59 -17.39 -2.58 -0.79
N GLY A 60 -16.95 -3.76 -1.19
CA GLY A 60 -16.66 -4.09 -2.57
C GLY A 60 -15.28 -3.60 -3.03
N LEU A 61 -15.15 -3.14 -4.28
CA LEU A 61 -13.90 -2.58 -4.79
C LEU A 61 -13.67 -1.17 -4.25
N ARG A 62 -12.51 -0.98 -3.60
CA ARG A 62 -12.03 0.30 -3.06
C ARG A 62 -10.61 0.56 -3.61
N GLY A 63 -9.99 1.68 -3.18
CA GLY A 63 -8.77 2.14 -3.83
C GLY A 63 -9.06 2.57 -5.27
N SER A 64 -8.45 1.94 -6.27
CA SER A 64 -8.83 2.15 -7.66
C SER A 64 -10.15 1.48 -7.96
N HIS A 65 -11.23 2.21 -7.75
CA HIS A 65 -12.62 1.82 -8.02
C HIS A 65 -13.12 2.46 -9.33
N PRO A 66 -14.23 1.99 -9.92
CA PRO A 66 -14.85 2.66 -11.06
C PRO A 66 -15.08 4.15 -10.80
N GLY A 67 -14.74 5.00 -11.75
CA GLY A 67 -14.78 6.46 -11.64
C GLY A 67 -13.46 7.11 -11.23
N SER A 68 -12.49 6.34 -10.69
CA SER A 68 -11.22 6.89 -10.20
C SER A 68 -10.04 6.77 -11.17
N PHE A 69 -10.16 6.07 -12.29
CA PHE A 69 -9.03 5.83 -13.21
C PHE A 69 -9.33 6.10 -14.68
N GLU A 70 -10.59 6.16 -15.08
CA GLU A 70 -11.00 6.25 -16.49
C GLU A 70 -10.52 7.54 -17.15
N VAL A 71 -10.64 8.68 -16.44
CA VAL A 71 -10.15 9.99 -16.93
C VAL A 71 -8.64 9.95 -17.09
N ALA A 72 -7.89 9.41 -16.11
CA ALA A 72 -6.44 9.32 -16.19
C ALA A 72 -5.99 8.37 -17.31
N HIS A 73 -6.72 7.27 -17.55
CA HIS A 73 -6.43 6.35 -18.65
C HIS A 73 -6.71 7.00 -20.02
N SER A 74 -7.83 7.69 -20.21
CA SER A 74 -8.12 8.41 -21.46
C SER A 74 -7.10 9.52 -21.73
N LEU A 75 -6.59 10.18 -20.68
CA LEU A 75 -5.50 11.15 -20.80
C LEU A 75 -4.20 10.49 -21.26
N ARG A 76 -3.81 9.36 -20.66
CA ARG A 76 -2.66 8.54 -21.06
C ARG A 76 -2.77 8.10 -22.52
N ASP A 77 -3.94 7.65 -22.93
CA ASP A 77 -4.21 7.10 -24.27
C ASP A 77 -4.37 8.21 -25.32
N GLY A 78 -4.28 9.49 -24.93
CA GLY A 78 -4.35 10.65 -25.83
C GLY A 78 -5.74 10.93 -26.41
N THR A 79 -6.79 10.32 -25.84
CA THR A 79 -8.19 10.50 -26.29
C THR A 79 -8.91 11.59 -25.52
N PHE A 80 -8.55 11.84 -24.26
CA PHE A 80 -9.25 12.73 -23.33
C PHE A 80 -9.59 14.11 -23.93
N TRP A 81 -8.59 14.82 -24.46
CA TRP A 81 -8.78 16.20 -24.94
C TRP A 81 -9.57 16.32 -26.24
N LYS A 82 -9.86 15.20 -26.93
CA LYS A 82 -10.70 15.22 -28.12
C LYS A 82 -12.17 15.47 -27.77
N ASP A 83 -12.60 14.97 -26.59
CA ASP A 83 -14.01 14.95 -26.17
C ASP A 83 -14.27 15.83 -24.93
N ALA A 84 -13.23 16.41 -24.33
CA ALA A 84 -13.31 17.09 -23.02
C ALA A 84 -14.10 18.43 -23.02
N GLY A 85 -14.41 18.98 -24.18
CA GLY A 85 -15.01 20.32 -24.29
C GLY A 85 -14.10 21.46 -23.83
N THR A 86 -14.60 22.68 -23.82
CA THR A 86 -13.85 23.85 -23.35
C THR A 86 -13.82 23.88 -21.82
N PRO A 87 -12.62 23.98 -21.21
CA PRO A 87 -12.50 24.12 -19.76
C PRO A 87 -13.24 25.33 -19.20
N LEU A 88 -13.93 25.16 -18.10
CA LEU A 88 -14.62 26.21 -17.37
C LEU A 88 -13.67 26.88 -16.37
N ASP A 89 -13.37 28.16 -16.57
CA ASP A 89 -12.61 28.94 -15.60
C ASP A 89 -13.49 29.19 -14.37
N THR A 90 -13.04 28.70 -13.20
CA THR A 90 -13.77 28.90 -11.93
C THR A 90 -13.57 30.29 -11.34
N GLY A 91 -12.57 31.05 -11.83
CA GLY A 91 -12.12 32.29 -11.20
C GLY A 91 -11.45 32.12 -9.84
N GLU A 92 -11.23 30.89 -9.39
CA GLU A 92 -10.59 30.62 -8.09
C GLU A 92 -9.07 30.75 -8.21
N GLU A 93 -8.48 31.48 -7.25
CA GLU A 93 -7.03 31.66 -7.14
C GLU A 93 -6.53 31.20 -5.77
N TYR A 94 -5.36 30.56 -5.75
CA TYR A 94 -4.74 29.99 -4.56
C TYR A 94 -3.25 30.35 -4.48
N ASP A 95 -2.69 30.35 -3.27
CA ASP A 95 -1.24 30.44 -3.10
C ASP A 95 -0.58 29.14 -3.51
N LEU A 96 -1.24 28.01 -3.17
CA LEU A 96 -0.78 26.65 -3.51
C LEU A 96 -1.95 25.78 -3.96
N VAL A 97 -1.78 25.08 -5.09
CA VAL A 97 -2.61 23.92 -5.44
C VAL A 97 -1.77 22.65 -5.28
N VAL A 98 -2.31 21.68 -4.54
CA VAL A 98 -1.71 20.35 -4.35
C VAL A 98 -2.51 19.33 -5.17
N VAL A 99 -1.84 18.56 -6.02
CA VAL A 99 -2.45 17.47 -6.79
C VAL A 99 -2.17 16.15 -6.08
N GLY A 100 -3.20 15.60 -5.43
CA GLY A 100 -3.15 14.38 -4.62
C GLY A 100 -3.37 14.64 -3.13
N GLY A 101 -4.41 14.03 -2.56
CA GLY A 101 -4.82 14.17 -1.15
C GLY A 101 -4.34 13.01 -0.26
N GLY A 102 -3.23 12.34 -0.62
CA GLY A 102 -2.55 11.35 0.21
C GLY A 102 -1.74 12.00 1.35
N ILE A 103 -1.07 11.19 2.18
CA ILE A 103 -0.25 11.69 3.30
C ILE A 103 0.75 12.74 2.81
N SER A 104 1.41 12.53 1.67
CA SER A 104 2.35 13.50 1.11
C SER A 104 1.69 14.85 0.79
N GLY A 105 0.55 14.84 0.10
CA GLY A 105 -0.14 16.09 -0.26
C GLY A 105 -0.73 16.81 0.96
N LEU A 106 -1.28 16.07 1.92
CA LEU A 106 -1.79 16.63 3.19
C LEU A 106 -0.65 17.22 4.03
N SER A 107 0.50 16.53 4.11
CA SER A 107 1.70 17.05 4.79
C SER A 107 2.26 18.28 4.10
N ALA A 108 2.27 18.31 2.77
CA ALA A 108 2.71 19.48 2.00
C ALA A 108 1.82 20.71 2.29
N ALA A 109 0.51 20.54 2.30
CA ALA A 109 -0.43 21.60 2.67
C ALA A 109 -0.20 22.09 4.11
N HIS A 110 0.05 21.16 5.04
CA HIS A 110 0.36 21.49 6.44
C HIS A 110 1.65 22.29 6.56
N PHE A 111 2.76 21.84 5.97
CA PHE A 111 4.04 22.54 6.01
C PHE A 111 3.98 23.91 5.32
N PHE A 112 3.31 23.99 4.17
CA PHE A 112 3.15 25.28 3.47
C PHE A 112 2.33 26.27 4.31
N ARG A 113 1.18 25.84 4.87
CA ARG A 113 0.36 26.68 5.73
C ARG A 113 1.13 27.17 6.96
N LYS A 114 1.95 26.32 7.55
CA LYS A 114 2.79 26.66 8.71
C LYS A 114 3.80 27.76 8.38
N ALA A 115 4.39 27.71 7.18
CA ALA A 115 5.39 28.71 6.73
C ALA A 115 4.74 29.99 6.17
N ALA A 116 3.69 29.87 5.34
CA ALA A 116 3.04 30.99 4.68
C ALA A 116 1.97 31.68 5.56
N GLY A 117 1.60 31.06 6.67
CA GLY A 117 0.65 31.59 7.65
C GLY A 117 -0.79 31.09 7.47
N PRO A 118 -1.65 31.36 8.49
CA PRO A 118 -2.99 30.75 8.57
C PRO A 118 -3.97 31.25 7.48
N ARG A 119 -3.67 32.33 6.80
CA ARG A 119 -4.49 32.90 5.71
C ARG A 119 -4.11 32.36 4.33
N ALA A 120 -3.05 31.55 4.23
CA ALA A 120 -2.63 30.94 2.97
C ALA A 120 -3.78 30.15 2.35
N ARG A 121 -4.11 30.44 1.09
CA ARG A 121 -5.18 29.79 0.34
C ARG A 121 -4.62 28.54 -0.34
N ILE A 122 -5.10 27.38 0.08
CA ILE A 122 -4.61 26.07 -0.40
C ILE A 122 -5.79 25.26 -0.92
N LEU A 123 -5.65 24.70 -2.14
CA LEU A 123 -6.57 23.71 -2.67
C LEU A 123 -5.84 22.38 -2.85
N ILE A 124 -6.38 21.33 -2.27
CA ILE A 124 -5.96 19.96 -2.53
C ILE A 124 -6.97 19.33 -3.48
N ILE A 125 -6.53 18.87 -4.64
CA ILE A 125 -7.34 18.16 -5.65
C ILE A 125 -7.08 16.67 -5.50
N GLU A 126 -8.14 15.90 -5.17
CA GLU A 126 -8.05 14.46 -4.96
C GLU A 126 -8.96 13.71 -5.93
N ASN A 127 -8.38 12.75 -6.64
CA ASN A 127 -9.05 11.95 -7.65
C ASN A 127 -10.08 10.97 -7.07
N HIS A 128 -9.81 10.42 -5.88
CA HIS A 128 -10.69 9.46 -5.23
C HIS A 128 -11.88 10.15 -4.53
N ASP A 129 -12.83 9.30 -4.12
CA ASP A 129 -13.99 9.70 -3.32
C ASP A 129 -13.67 9.95 -1.84
N ASP A 130 -12.42 9.78 -1.43
CA ASP A 130 -11.93 9.95 -0.06
C ASP A 130 -10.50 10.44 -0.06
N PHE A 131 -10.11 11.17 0.97
CA PHE A 131 -8.73 11.61 1.21
C PHE A 131 -7.86 10.48 1.78
N GLY A 132 -6.56 10.74 1.94
CA GLY A 132 -5.59 9.81 2.54
C GLY A 132 -4.79 9.00 1.53
N GLY A 133 -5.14 8.98 0.25
CA GLY A 133 -4.45 8.17 -0.76
C GLY A 133 -4.50 6.68 -0.40
N HIS A 134 -3.33 6.04 -0.21
CA HIS A 134 -3.25 4.65 0.24
C HIS A 134 -3.60 4.46 1.74
N ALA A 135 -3.59 5.51 2.53
CA ALA A 135 -4.00 5.50 3.93
C ALA A 135 -5.54 5.57 4.02
N LYS A 136 -6.21 4.51 3.57
CA LYS A 136 -7.69 4.37 3.54
C LYS A 136 -8.19 3.67 4.78
N ARG A 137 -9.28 4.18 5.32
CA ARG A 137 -10.06 3.57 6.39
C ARG A 137 -11.20 2.76 5.80
N ASN A 138 -11.42 1.55 6.32
CA ASN A 138 -12.62 0.75 6.09
C ASN A 138 -13.39 0.59 7.41
N GLU A 139 -14.69 0.84 7.39
CA GLU A 139 -15.57 0.72 8.55
C GLU A 139 -16.68 -0.30 8.27
N PHE A 140 -16.89 -1.18 9.24
CA PHE A 140 -17.90 -2.23 9.16
C PHE A 140 -18.80 -2.20 10.39
N GLN A 141 -20.01 -2.72 10.25
CA GLN A 141 -20.93 -2.97 11.36
C GLN A 141 -21.24 -4.47 11.41
N ALA A 142 -20.85 -5.14 12.47
CA ALA A 142 -21.08 -6.57 12.66
C ALA A 142 -21.31 -6.88 14.14
N GLY A 143 -22.28 -7.76 14.43
CA GLY A 143 -22.57 -8.16 15.82
C GLY A 143 -22.94 -7.00 16.74
N GLY A 144 -23.52 -5.92 16.22
CA GLY A 144 -23.87 -4.73 16.99
C GLY A 144 -22.72 -3.80 17.34
N ARG A 145 -21.53 -4.00 16.78
CA ARG A 145 -20.33 -3.18 17.03
C ARG A 145 -19.69 -2.65 15.74
N ALA A 146 -18.99 -1.54 15.84
CA ALA A 146 -18.13 -1.03 14.78
C ALA A 146 -16.82 -1.82 14.75
N LEU A 147 -16.38 -2.20 13.55
CA LEU A 147 -15.08 -2.77 13.29
C LEU A 147 -14.34 -1.85 12.31
N LEU A 148 -13.05 -1.66 12.55
CA LEU A 148 -12.17 -0.86 11.71
C LEU A 148 -11.18 -1.76 10.99
N GLY A 149 -10.77 -1.34 9.80
CA GLY A 149 -9.72 -2.00 9.04
C GLY A 149 -8.98 -0.97 8.19
N TYR A 150 -7.76 -1.30 7.82
CA TYR A 150 -6.93 -0.48 6.95
C TYR A 150 -7.02 -0.93 5.50
N GLY A 151 -6.98 0.02 4.57
CA GLY A 151 -7.09 -0.27 3.14
C GLY A 151 -5.78 -0.12 2.37
N GLY A 152 -4.66 0.03 3.06
CA GLY A 152 -3.34 0.20 2.42
C GLY A 152 -2.23 0.33 3.45
N THR A 153 -1.81 1.53 3.76
CA THR A 153 -0.71 1.80 4.70
C THR A 153 -1.04 1.31 6.11
N PHE A 154 -0.22 0.40 6.61
CA PHE A 154 -0.52 -0.41 7.78
C PHE A 154 -0.13 0.26 9.11
N SER A 155 1.17 0.64 9.27
CA SER A 155 1.73 1.09 10.54
C SER A 155 2.75 2.21 10.37
N ILE A 156 3.09 2.86 11.48
CA ILE A 156 4.31 3.66 11.61
C ILE A 156 5.41 2.67 11.96
N GLU A 157 6.18 2.28 10.96
CA GLU A 157 7.25 1.32 11.09
C GLU A 157 8.35 1.68 10.09
N SER A 158 9.60 1.52 10.51
CA SER A 158 10.75 1.71 9.63
C SER A 158 11.86 0.74 10.01
N PRO A 159 12.53 0.13 9.04
CA PRO A 159 13.77 -0.61 9.27
C PRO A 159 14.91 0.32 9.69
N ALA A 160 14.78 1.62 9.38
CA ALA A 160 15.64 2.69 9.85
C ALA A 160 14.83 3.76 10.58
N PRO A 161 15.43 4.60 11.46
CA PRO A 161 14.70 5.66 12.14
C PRO A 161 14.15 6.68 11.15
N TYR A 162 12.94 7.13 11.40
CA TYR A 162 12.37 8.27 10.67
C TYR A 162 13.25 9.52 10.81
N SER A 163 13.26 10.36 9.79
CA SER A 163 13.96 11.65 9.82
C SER A 163 13.45 12.55 10.95
N ALA A 164 14.22 13.58 11.29
CA ALA A 164 13.81 14.61 12.25
C ALA A 164 12.50 15.31 11.83
N VAL A 165 12.29 15.49 10.52
CA VAL A 165 11.08 16.11 9.95
C VAL A 165 9.87 15.18 10.15
N ALA A 166 9.97 13.94 9.75
CA ALA A 166 8.89 12.98 9.89
C ALA A 166 8.54 12.72 11.36
N LYS A 167 9.54 12.53 12.23
CA LYS A 167 9.34 12.43 13.70
C LYS A 167 8.71 13.69 14.28
N GLY A 168 9.11 14.87 13.78
CA GLY A 168 8.57 16.16 14.19
C GLY A 168 7.08 16.26 13.88
N LEU A 169 6.67 15.94 12.65
CA LEU A 169 5.27 15.97 12.24
C LEU A 169 4.42 14.99 13.05
N ILE A 170 4.89 13.73 13.22
CA ILE A 170 4.19 12.70 14.00
C ILE A 170 3.92 13.20 15.42
N ARG A 171 4.93 13.78 16.09
CA ARG A 171 4.76 14.37 17.43
C ARG A 171 3.81 15.57 17.43
N GLU A 172 3.87 16.45 16.42
CA GLU A 172 2.97 17.59 16.27
C GLU A 172 1.51 17.15 16.09
N LEU A 173 1.29 15.99 15.47
CA LEU A 173 -0.02 15.35 15.34
C LEU A 173 -0.49 14.66 16.64
N GLY A 174 0.30 14.70 17.72
CA GLY A 174 -0.04 14.09 19.01
C GLY A 174 0.26 12.59 19.09
N ILE A 175 0.99 12.03 18.13
CA ILE A 175 1.33 10.59 18.11
C ILE A 175 2.63 10.39 18.89
N ASP A 176 2.53 9.67 20.01
CA ASP A 176 3.67 9.19 20.78
C ASP A 176 3.84 7.68 20.55
N VAL A 177 4.80 7.31 19.70
CA VAL A 177 5.04 5.91 19.33
C VAL A 177 5.45 5.03 20.53
N SER A 178 6.00 5.63 21.59
CA SER A 178 6.37 4.91 22.81
C SER A 178 5.16 4.37 23.59
N LYS A 179 3.98 4.93 23.34
CA LYS A 179 2.73 4.51 23.98
C LYS A 179 2.08 3.29 23.33
N TRP A 180 2.66 2.72 22.28
CA TRP A 180 2.11 1.55 21.60
C TRP A 180 1.67 0.42 22.55
N PRO A 181 2.48 0.02 23.55
CA PRO A 181 2.09 -1.04 24.47
C PRO A 181 0.82 -0.75 25.30
N GLN A 182 0.37 0.50 25.37
CA GLN A 182 -0.86 0.87 26.09
C GLN A 182 -2.12 0.59 25.28
N PHE A 183 -2.00 0.49 23.96
CA PHE A 183 -3.12 0.36 23.03
C PHE A 183 -3.30 -1.07 22.51
N VAL A 184 -2.26 -1.91 22.59
CA VAL A 184 -2.29 -3.28 22.08
C VAL A 184 -2.41 -4.30 23.19
N ASP A 185 -3.32 -5.25 23.03
CA ASP A 185 -3.43 -6.41 23.94
C ASP A 185 -2.61 -7.59 23.40
N PHE A 186 -1.32 -7.62 23.74
CA PHE A 186 -0.40 -8.69 23.33
C PHE A 186 -0.83 -10.09 23.80
N LYS A 187 -1.73 -10.19 24.79
CA LYS A 187 -2.18 -11.47 25.35
C LYS A 187 -3.38 -12.06 24.63
N THR A 188 -4.12 -11.29 23.84
CA THR A 188 -5.35 -11.77 23.17
C THR A 188 -5.12 -13.10 22.43
N TYR A 189 -4.06 -13.21 21.65
CA TYR A 189 -3.80 -14.42 20.87
C TYR A 189 -2.86 -15.40 21.57
N SER A 190 -1.86 -14.90 22.29
CA SER A 190 -0.89 -15.76 22.99
C SER A 190 -1.54 -16.55 24.15
N SER A 191 -2.52 -15.96 24.89
CA SER A 191 -3.26 -16.65 25.93
C SER A 191 -4.10 -17.84 25.41
N LEU A 192 -4.45 -17.81 24.11
CA LEU A 192 -5.14 -18.90 23.42
C LEU A 192 -4.16 -19.82 22.67
N HIS A 193 -2.86 -19.66 22.87
CA HIS A 193 -1.79 -20.41 22.20
C HIS A 193 -1.85 -20.38 20.68
N LEU A 194 -2.35 -19.27 20.12
CA LEU A 194 -2.43 -19.10 18.66
C LEU A 194 -1.07 -18.72 18.10
N ARG A 195 -0.69 -19.42 17.03
CA ARG A 195 0.60 -19.29 16.34
C ARG A 195 0.43 -18.84 14.91
N ARG A 196 1.53 -18.66 14.19
CA ARG A 196 1.50 -18.61 12.74
C ARG A 196 1.26 -19.99 12.16
N GLY A 197 0.62 -20.05 10.98
CA GLY A 197 0.51 -21.25 10.21
C GLY A 197 1.05 -21.07 8.80
N VAL A 198 1.42 -22.16 8.17
CA VAL A 198 1.70 -22.20 6.74
C VAL A 198 0.62 -23.04 6.08
N PHE A 199 -0.08 -22.44 5.11
CA PHE A 199 -1.05 -23.16 4.31
C PHE A 199 -0.40 -23.58 2.98
N PHE A 200 -0.22 -24.86 2.82
CA PHE A 200 0.22 -25.50 1.58
C PHE A 200 -1.02 -25.80 0.75
N ASP A 201 -1.10 -25.25 -0.46
CA ASP A 201 -2.21 -25.50 -1.38
C ASP A 201 -1.90 -26.69 -2.30
N LYS A 202 -2.97 -27.37 -2.72
CA LYS A 202 -2.82 -28.60 -3.52
C LYS A 202 -2.23 -28.36 -4.92
N GLU A 203 -2.44 -27.16 -5.49
CA GLU A 203 -1.95 -26.82 -6.83
C GLU A 203 -0.42 -26.68 -6.84
N THR A 204 0.16 -26.19 -5.75
CA THR A 204 1.60 -25.96 -5.61
C THR A 204 2.31 -27.12 -4.92
N PHE A 205 1.69 -27.71 -3.88
CA PHE A 205 2.31 -28.68 -2.97
C PHE A 205 1.64 -30.08 -2.97
N GLY A 206 0.69 -30.31 -3.86
CA GLY A 206 0.02 -31.62 -4.00
C GLY A 206 -1.10 -31.88 -3.00
N ALA A 207 -1.23 -31.10 -1.92
CA ALA A 207 -2.26 -31.27 -0.91
C ALA A 207 -2.61 -29.94 -0.23
N ASP A 208 -3.90 -29.76 0.10
CA ASP A 208 -4.33 -28.67 1.00
C ASP A 208 -4.00 -29.06 2.43
N ARG A 209 -3.06 -28.36 3.04
CA ARG A 209 -2.63 -28.63 4.41
C ARG A 209 -2.24 -27.36 5.15
N LEU A 210 -2.91 -27.08 6.25
CA LEU A 210 -2.50 -26.04 7.21
C LEU A 210 -1.62 -26.67 8.27
N VAL A 211 -0.40 -26.14 8.43
CA VAL A 211 0.55 -26.59 9.46
C VAL A 211 0.88 -25.41 10.35
N PRO A 212 0.51 -25.45 11.66
CA PRO A 212 0.95 -24.44 12.61
C PRO A 212 2.47 -24.41 12.69
N TYR A 213 3.04 -23.21 12.52
CA TYR A 213 4.49 -23.00 12.60
C TYR A 213 4.93 -23.00 14.05
N SER A 214 6.03 -23.66 14.36
CA SER A 214 6.63 -23.66 15.68
C SER A 214 8.14 -23.51 15.59
N HIS A 215 8.69 -22.63 16.40
CA HIS A 215 10.09 -22.60 16.76
C HIS A 215 10.20 -22.52 18.31
N GLU A 216 11.40 -22.63 18.85
CA GLU A 216 11.59 -22.81 20.31
C GLU A 216 11.30 -21.58 21.18
N ASN A 217 11.15 -20.38 20.60
CA ASN A 217 10.92 -19.12 21.35
C ASN A 217 9.68 -18.37 20.83
N ASP A 218 8.51 -18.96 20.97
CA ASP A 218 7.23 -18.45 20.44
C ASP A 218 6.57 -17.31 21.24
N ASP A 219 7.23 -16.76 22.27
CA ASP A 219 6.65 -15.73 23.14
C ASP A 219 6.74 -14.29 22.60
N GLU A 220 7.43 -14.07 21.49
CA GLU A 220 7.52 -12.75 20.87
C GLU A 220 6.26 -12.41 20.05
N VAL A 221 5.67 -11.27 20.35
CA VAL A 221 4.68 -10.62 19.50
C VAL A 221 5.28 -10.41 18.13
N ASP A 222 4.75 -11.14 17.27
CA ASP A 222 4.95 -11.40 15.90
C ASP A 222 5.37 -10.24 15.00
N SER A 223 6.57 -10.30 14.54
CA SER A 223 6.91 -9.71 13.25
C SER A 223 6.57 -10.71 12.13
N GLU A 224 6.25 -10.25 10.92
CA GLU A 224 6.14 -11.09 9.71
C GLU A 224 7.40 -11.95 9.48
N GLN A 225 8.46 -11.68 10.22
CA GLN A 225 9.75 -12.35 10.18
C GLN A 225 9.77 -13.71 10.91
N ALA A 226 8.77 -14.06 11.72
CA ALA A 226 8.81 -15.31 12.49
C ALA A 226 8.94 -16.57 11.62
N ILE A 227 8.30 -16.61 10.44
CA ILE A 227 8.45 -17.72 9.47
C ILE A 227 9.80 -17.76 8.75
N ARG A 228 10.68 -16.78 8.98
CA ARG A 228 12.06 -16.75 8.48
C ARG A 228 13.06 -17.42 9.45
N LYS A 229 12.61 -17.80 10.65
CA LYS A 229 13.40 -18.53 11.65
C LYS A 229 13.45 -20.02 11.31
N ASP A 230 14.41 -20.76 11.90
CA ASP A 230 14.57 -22.21 11.69
C ASP A 230 13.28 -22.98 12.02
N PRO A 231 12.69 -23.71 11.04
CA PRO A 231 11.52 -24.54 11.28
C PRO A 231 11.85 -25.72 12.18
N SER A 232 11.00 -25.99 13.18
CA SER A 232 11.17 -27.17 14.04
C SER A 232 10.99 -28.48 13.26
N ASP A 233 11.61 -29.57 13.72
CA ASP A 233 11.44 -30.89 13.11
C ASP A 233 9.96 -31.35 13.13
N LYS A 234 9.20 -30.93 14.16
CA LYS A 234 7.76 -31.19 14.23
C LYS A 234 7.00 -30.49 13.09
N PHE A 235 7.34 -29.24 12.80
CA PHE A 235 6.74 -28.52 11.66
C PHE A 235 7.09 -29.23 10.35
N LEU A 236 8.38 -29.53 10.12
CA LEU A 236 8.86 -30.19 8.90
C LEU A 236 8.15 -31.53 8.67
N ALA A 237 8.00 -32.37 9.70
CA ALA A 237 7.32 -33.64 9.61
C ALA A 237 5.86 -33.53 9.15
N LEU A 238 5.18 -32.44 9.49
CA LEU A 238 3.78 -32.20 9.12
C LEU A 238 3.60 -31.56 7.74
N THR A 239 4.67 -31.05 7.10
CA THR A 239 4.55 -30.47 5.75
C THR A 239 4.27 -31.54 4.69
N PRO A 240 3.63 -31.18 3.56
CA PRO A 240 3.41 -32.11 2.44
C PRO A 240 4.64 -32.23 1.52
N LEU A 241 5.80 -31.75 1.94
CA LEU A 241 7.05 -31.82 1.18
C LEU A 241 7.63 -33.25 1.19
N SER A 242 8.38 -33.61 0.16
CA SER A 242 9.17 -34.86 0.14
C SER A 242 10.24 -34.86 1.24
N GLU A 243 10.73 -36.03 1.63
CA GLU A 243 11.77 -36.14 2.67
C GLU A 243 13.06 -35.40 2.27
N ILE A 244 13.41 -35.39 0.99
CA ILE A 244 14.57 -34.67 0.46
C ILE A 244 14.34 -33.15 0.62
N ALA A 245 13.14 -32.66 0.29
CA ALA A 245 12.80 -31.25 0.42
C ALA A 245 12.74 -30.79 1.89
N LYS A 246 12.26 -31.64 2.81
CA LYS A 246 12.30 -31.38 4.26
C LYS A 246 13.72 -31.27 4.78
N GLN A 247 14.60 -32.17 4.37
CA GLN A 247 16.02 -32.13 4.73
C GLN A 247 16.70 -30.88 4.20
N ASP A 248 16.43 -30.49 2.96
CA ASP A 248 16.97 -29.27 2.36
C ASP A 248 16.43 -28.02 3.04
N LEU A 249 15.14 -28.00 3.40
CA LEU A 249 14.55 -26.88 4.14
C LEU A 249 15.18 -26.73 5.54
N ALA A 250 15.43 -27.83 6.25
CA ALA A 250 16.15 -27.79 7.52
C ALA A 250 17.61 -27.34 7.31
N ARG A 251 18.29 -27.88 6.30
CA ARG A 251 19.68 -27.60 5.99
C ARG A 251 19.96 -26.13 5.76
N ILE A 252 19.14 -25.45 4.96
CA ILE A 252 19.38 -24.04 4.61
C ILE A 252 19.30 -23.10 5.83
N TYR A 253 18.55 -23.45 6.86
CA TYR A 253 18.48 -22.67 8.12
C TYR A 253 19.60 -23.03 9.10
N ARG A 254 20.09 -24.27 9.10
CA ARG A 254 20.98 -24.81 10.14
C ARG A 254 22.44 -24.87 9.72
N GLU A 255 22.71 -25.00 8.41
CA GLU A 255 24.08 -25.14 7.91
C GLU A 255 24.82 -23.78 7.88
N LYS A 256 25.96 -23.71 8.58
CA LYS A 256 26.86 -22.56 8.57
C LYS A 256 27.99 -22.75 7.57
N LYS A 257 27.63 -22.75 6.28
CA LYS A 257 28.57 -22.99 5.18
C LYS A 257 28.88 -21.71 4.43
N ASP A 258 30.17 -21.51 4.11
CA ASP A 258 30.58 -20.51 3.15
C ASP A 258 30.41 -21.05 1.73
N TYR A 259 29.37 -20.60 1.03
CA TYR A 259 29.08 -21.00 -0.34
C TYR A 259 29.92 -20.28 -1.40
N LEU A 260 30.72 -19.27 -1.01
CA LEU A 260 31.61 -18.50 -1.88
C LEU A 260 33.03 -18.41 -1.25
N PRO A 261 33.68 -19.58 -0.99
CA PRO A 261 34.96 -19.60 -0.29
C PRO A 261 36.06 -18.87 -1.07
N GLY A 262 37.00 -18.25 -0.35
CA GLY A 262 38.13 -17.55 -0.94
C GLY A 262 37.84 -16.12 -1.39
N LEU A 263 36.60 -15.64 -1.30
CA LEU A 263 36.20 -14.26 -1.60
C LEU A 263 36.11 -13.43 -0.31
N SER A 264 36.49 -12.17 -0.39
CA SER A 264 36.21 -11.19 0.67
C SER A 264 34.71 -10.90 0.79
N SER A 265 34.29 -10.32 1.92
CA SER A 265 32.88 -9.90 2.11
C SER A 265 32.39 -8.97 1.00
N ALA A 266 33.19 -8.01 0.57
CA ALA A 266 32.85 -7.09 -0.52
C ALA A 266 32.67 -7.80 -1.87
N GLU A 267 33.56 -8.76 -2.21
CA GLU A 267 33.42 -9.55 -3.45
C GLU A 267 32.20 -10.46 -3.41
N LYS A 268 31.92 -11.08 -2.25
CA LYS A 268 30.70 -11.89 -2.06
C LYS A 268 29.45 -11.05 -2.28
N LYS A 269 29.34 -9.87 -1.66
CA LYS A 269 28.22 -8.95 -1.84
C LYS A 269 28.07 -8.51 -3.29
N SER A 270 29.16 -8.15 -3.96
CA SER A 270 29.14 -7.81 -5.39
C SER A 270 28.61 -8.95 -6.26
N ARG A 271 28.92 -10.20 -5.92
CA ARG A 271 28.37 -11.36 -6.62
C ARG A 271 26.90 -11.60 -6.29
N LEU A 272 26.53 -11.50 -5.01
CA LEU A 272 25.14 -11.66 -4.53
C LEU A 272 24.20 -10.55 -5.06
N ALA A 273 24.73 -9.36 -5.36
CA ALA A 273 23.99 -8.27 -6.01
C ALA A 273 23.52 -8.61 -7.42
N ARG A 274 24.17 -9.56 -8.10
CA ARG A 274 23.96 -9.89 -9.51
C ARG A 274 23.24 -11.21 -9.75
N ILE A 275 22.86 -11.93 -8.70
CA ILE A 275 22.11 -13.17 -8.78
C ILE A 275 20.83 -13.04 -7.96
N SER A 276 19.73 -13.62 -8.45
CA SER A 276 18.49 -13.69 -7.65
C SER A 276 18.66 -14.62 -6.46
N TYR A 277 17.84 -14.42 -5.43
CA TYR A 277 17.84 -15.36 -4.31
C TYR A 277 17.39 -16.77 -4.74
N ALA A 278 16.48 -16.88 -5.71
CA ALA A 278 16.12 -18.18 -6.29
C ALA A 278 17.33 -18.88 -6.94
N ASP A 279 18.15 -18.14 -7.70
CA ASP A 279 19.38 -18.66 -8.29
C ASP A 279 20.45 -19.00 -7.24
N PHE A 280 20.57 -18.20 -6.19
CA PHE A 280 21.43 -18.54 -5.06
C PHE A 280 21.00 -19.87 -4.42
N LEU A 281 19.72 -20.05 -4.11
CA LEU A 281 19.22 -21.29 -3.50
C LEU A 281 19.42 -22.50 -4.42
N THR A 282 19.12 -22.38 -5.70
CA THR A 282 19.13 -23.52 -6.63
C THR A 282 20.51 -23.81 -7.21
N LYS A 283 21.28 -22.78 -7.63
CA LYS A 283 22.54 -22.94 -8.37
C LYS A 283 23.78 -22.88 -7.46
N THR A 284 23.72 -22.12 -6.36
CA THR A 284 24.86 -21.95 -5.45
C THR A 284 24.76 -22.88 -4.25
N VAL A 285 23.60 -22.94 -3.59
CA VAL A 285 23.35 -23.84 -2.46
C VAL A 285 22.98 -25.26 -2.90
N GLY A 286 22.30 -25.40 -4.05
CA GLY A 286 21.87 -26.69 -4.61
C GLY A 286 20.66 -27.29 -3.89
N LEU A 287 19.67 -26.47 -3.54
CA LEU A 287 18.42 -26.97 -2.95
C LEU A 287 17.55 -27.66 -3.99
N ASN A 288 16.77 -28.63 -3.52
CA ASN A 288 15.72 -29.26 -4.31
C ASN A 288 14.67 -28.21 -4.75
N HIS A 289 14.25 -28.26 -6.00
CA HIS A 289 13.28 -27.31 -6.57
C HIS A 289 11.93 -27.30 -5.85
N GLU A 290 11.54 -28.38 -5.20
CA GLU A 290 10.30 -28.47 -4.41
C GLU A 290 10.26 -27.48 -3.23
N VAL A 291 11.44 -27.06 -2.73
CA VAL A 291 11.55 -26.07 -1.63
C VAL A 291 11.32 -24.63 -2.12
N ILE A 292 11.57 -24.34 -3.38
CA ILE A 292 11.56 -22.97 -3.92
C ILE A 292 10.20 -22.28 -3.78
N PRO A 293 9.05 -22.91 -4.06
CA PRO A 293 7.73 -22.32 -3.83
C PRO A 293 7.50 -21.85 -2.40
N TYR A 294 8.07 -22.53 -1.40
CA TYR A 294 7.98 -22.14 0.01
C TYR A 294 8.57 -20.74 0.24
N PHE A 295 9.69 -20.41 -0.39
CA PHE A 295 10.36 -19.12 -0.27
C PHE A 295 9.82 -18.05 -1.22
N GLN A 296 9.12 -18.44 -2.29
CA GLN A 296 8.78 -17.57 -3.42
C GLN A 296 8.12 -16.26 -3.01
N SER A 297 7.31 -16.27 -1.97
CA SER A 297 6.50 -15.11 -1.59
C SER A 297 7.06 -14.31 -0.41
N PHE A 298 8.18 -14.68 0.19
CA PHE A 298 8.76 -13.98 1.35
C PHE A 298 9.06 -12.49 1.11
N PRO A 299 9.65 -12.08 -0.03
CA PRO A 299 9.94 -10.66 -0.26
C PRO A 299 8.75 -9.87 -0.82
N LYS A 300 7.65 -10.52 -1.20
CA LYS A 300 6.51 -9.82 -1.84
C LYS A 300 5.90 -8.68 -1.02
N PRO A 301 5.79 -8.76 0.32
CA PRO A 301 5.28 -7.64 1.12
C PRO A 301 6.09 -6.34 0.97
N LEU A 302 7.38 -6.42 0.67
CA LEU A 302 8.28 -5.28 0.50
C LEU A 302 8.49 -4.92 -0.97
N TYR A 303 8.88 -5.91 -1.80
CA TYR A 303 9.31 -5.69 -3.19
C TYR A 303 8.19 -5.89 -4.23
N GLY A 304 7.08 -6.52 -3.84
CA GLY A 304 5.99 -6.87 -4.77
C GLY A 304 6.32 -7.94 -5.79
N VAL A 305 7.52 -8.52 -5.72
CA VAL A 305 8.00 -9.66 -6.55
C VAL A 305 8.53 -10.77 -5.66
N GLY A 306 8.66 -11.96 -6.23
CA GLY A 306 9.19 -13.12 -5.55
C GLY A 306 10.71 -13.18 -5.54
N ILE A 307 11.24 -14.26 -4.94
CA ILE A 307 12.69 -14.49 -4.81
C ILE A 307 13.42 -14.64 -6.16
N ASP A 308 12.69 -14.87 -7.23
CA ASP A 308 13.20 -14.91 -8.61
C ASP A 308 13.66 -13.54 -9.14
N ALA A 309 13.16 -12.46 -8.54
CA ALA A 309 13.46 -11.09 -8.93
C ALA A 309 13.99 -10.21 -7.78
N VAL A 310 14.43 -10.80 -6.68
CA VAL A 310 15.08 -10.10 -5.56
C VAL A 310 16.54 -10.52 -5.50
N PRO A 311 17.51 -9.58 -5.40
CA PRO A 311 18.93 -9.90 -5.28
C PRO A 311 19.24 -10.75 -4.04
N ALA A 312 20.15 -11.69 -4.15
CA ALA A 312 20.56 -12.52 -3.02
C ALA A 312 21.19 -11.68 -1.88
N GLN A 313 21.85 -10.56 -2.17
CA GLN A 313 22.33 -9.65 -1.13
C GLN A 313 21.18 -8.99 -0.34
N ASP A 314 20.08 -8.63 -1.00
CA ASP A 314 18.91 -8.06 -0.33
C ASP A 314 18.21 -9.13 0.52
N ALA A 315 18.15 -10.37 0.01
CA ALA A 315 17.65 -11.51 0.79
C ALA A 315 18.47 -11.74 2.06
N TRP A 316 19.80 -11.61 1.97
CA TRP A 316 20.68 -11.64 3.15
C TRP A 316 20.34 -10.53 4.15
N GLY A 317 20.25 -9.29 3.70
CA GLY A 317 19.95 -8.17 4.58
C GLY A 317 18.55 -8.24 5.21
N LEU A 318 17.60 -8.89 4.54
CA LEU A 318 16.28 -9.19 5.09
C LEU A 318 16.27 -10.38 6.07
N GLY A 319 17.43 -10.99 6.35
CA GLY A 319 17.54 -12.14 7.25
C GLY A 319 16.94 -13.43 6.69
N LEU A 320 16.90 -13.61 5.35
CA LEU A 320 16.54 -14.89 4.75
C LEU A 320 17.68 -15.89 4.92
N PRO A 321 17.38 -17.21 5.00
CA PRO A 321 18.38 -18.22 5.36
C PRO A 321 19.44 -18.47 4.28
N GLY A 322 20.56 -19.10 4.69
CA GLY A 322 21.63 -19.56 3.80
C GLY A 322 22.89 -18.69 3.80
N PHE A 323 22.94 -17.65 4.61
CA PHE A 323 24.07 -16.69 4.62
C PHE A 323 24.93 -16.73 5.90
N GLU A 324 24.50 -17.43 6.95
CA GLU A 324 25.15 -17.41 8.26
C GLU A 324 26.64 -17.82 8.26
N GLY A 325 27.04 -18.74 7.38
CA GLY A 325 28.43 -19.19 7.26
C GLY A 325 29.29 -18.36 6.32
N MET A 326 28.72 -17.34 5.64
CA MET A 326 29.42 -16.62 4.57
C MET A 326 30.33 -15.49 5.06
N GLY A 327 30.28 -15.11 6.35
CA GLY A 327 31.14 -14.07 6.91
C GLY A 327 30.93 -12.70 6.25
N LEU A 328 29.68 -12.33 5.95
CA LEU A 328 29.33 -11.03 5.40
C LEU A 328 29.31 -9.98 6.52
N ASP A 329 30.08 -8.90 6.34
CA ASP A 329 30.03 -7.77 7.26
C ASP A 329 28.72 -6.96 7.09
N PRO A 330 28.25 -6.17 8.09
CA PRO A 330 26.97 -5.47 8.04
C PRO A 330 26.92 -4.28 7.07
N ALA A 331 28.07 -3.84 6.50
CA ALA A 331 28.08 -2.73 5.56
C ALA A 331 27.25 -3.06 4.30
N PRO A 332 26.54 -2.09 3.69
CA PRO A 332 25.75 -2.34 2.51
C PRO A 332 26.61 -2.76 1.32
N GLY A 333 26.12 -3.70 0.52
CA GLY A 333 26.72 -4.05 -0.76
C GLY A 333 26.31 -3.08 -1.87
N PRO A 334 26.93 -3.21 -3.07
CA PRO A 334 26.65 -2.32 -4.20
C PRO A 334 25.19 -2.44 -4.67
N GLY A 335 24.47 -1.31 -4.76
CA GLY A 335 23.08 -1.27 -5.21
C GLY A 335 22.09 -2.00 -4.28
N MET A 336 22.47 -2.24 -3.02
CA MET A 336 21.61 -2.84 -2.01
C MET A 336 20.40 -1.94 -1.72
N ASN A 337 19.23 -2.55 -1.61
CA ASN A 337 18.00 -1.81 -1.30
C ASN A 337 18.05 -1.27 0.13
N TYR A 338 17.50 -0.08 0.32
CA TYR A 338 17.46 0.59 1.61
C TYR A 338 16.82 -0.26 2.71
N ASP A 339 15.70 -0.93 2.40
CA ASP A 339 14.98 -1.80 3.36
C ASP A 339 15.77 -3.05 3.77
N ALA A 340 16.76 -3.43 2.96
CA ALA A 340 17.60 -4.61 3.19
C ALA A 340 18.93 -4.27 3.90
N ILE A 341 19.27 -2.98 4.05
CA ILE A 341 20.52 -2.60 4.72
C ILE A 341 20.44 -2.98 6.20
N PRO A 342 21.33 -3.88 6.71
CA PRO A 342 21.35 -4.19 8.12
C PRO A 342 21.66 -2.93 8.94
N ASN A 343 20.82 -2.62 9.91
CA ASN A 343 21.03 -1.50 10.82
C ASN A 343 20.65 -1.91 12.24
N GLU A 344 21.63 -2.43 12.98
CA GLU A 344 21.45 -2.87 14.37
C GLU A 344 21.27 -1.70 15.34
N GLU A 345 21.81 -0.52 15.00
CA GLU A 345 21.74 0.69 15.83
C GLU A 345 20.47 1.53 15.57
N ALA A 346 19.69 1.19 14.54
CA ALA A 346 18.50 1.92 14.21
C ALA A 346 17.48 1.86 15.36
N GLU A 347 16.93 3.02 15.71
CA GLU A 347 15.80 3.10 16.62
C GLU A 347 14.63 2.30 16.01
N LYS A 348 14.24 1.23 16.68
CA LYS A 348 13.14 0.37 16.26
C LYS A 348 11.89 0.80 17.00
N TYR A 349 10.85 1.19 16.26
CA TYR A 349 9.54 1.45 16.81
C TYR A 349 8.44 0.94 15.88
N PHE A 350 7.31 0.67 16.47
CA PHE A 350 6.10 0.23 15.79
C PHE A 350 4.91 0.91 16.44
N PHE A 351 3.98 1.42 15.62
CA PHE A 351 2.72 1.96 16.09
C PHE A 351 1.64 1.71 15.03
N HIS A 352 0.58 1.04 15.43
CA HIS A 352 -0.54 0.70 14.57
C HIS A 352 -1.85 1.27 15.12
N PHE A 353 -2.56 2.02 14.29
CA PHE A 353 -3.92 2.45 14.62
C PHE A 353 -4.93 1.38 14.21
N PRO A 354 -6.13 1.32 14.83
CA PRO A 354 -7.18 0.38 14.41
C PRO A 354 -7.56 0.44 12.92
N ASP A 355 -7.33 1.59 12.27
CA ASP A 355 -7.56 1.82 10.83
C ASP A 355 -6.26 2.02 10.04
N GLY A 356 -5.13 1.60 10.60
CA GLY A 356 -3.82 1.84 10.02
C GLY A 356 -3.48 3.33 9.95
N ASN A 357 -2.57 3.71 9.06
CA ASN A 357 -2.15 5.11 8.91
C ASN A 357 -3.23 6.04 8.30
N ALA A 358 -4.46 5.54 8.10
CA ALA A 358 -5.60 6.41 7.81
C ALA A 358 -5.81 7.44 8.94
N SER A 359 -5.51 7.08 10.19
CA SER A 359 -5.53 8.04 11.31
C SER A 359 -4.53 9.17 11.16
N ILE A 360 -3.35 8.97 10.55
CA ILE A 360 -2.41 10.07 10.23
C ILE A 360 -3.04 11.05 9.23
N ALA A 361 -3.64 10.53 8.16
CA ALA A 361 -4.32 11.36 7.17
C ALA A 361 -5.49 12.14 7.81
N ARG A 362 -6.24 11.50 8.70
CA ARG A 362 -7.36 12.11 9.43
C ARG A 362 -6.89 13.20 10.40
N LEU A 363 -5.76 13.00 11.09
CA LEU A 363 -5.12 14.03 11.93
C LEU A 363 -4.70 15.24 11.10
N LEU A 364 -4.06 15.02 9.95
CA LEU A 364 -3.68 16.09 9.02
C LEU A 364 -4.89 16.87 8.53
N VAL A 365 -5.98 16.17 8.15
CA VAL A 365 -7.23 16.83 7.73
C VAL A 365 -7.83 17.64 8.89
N ARG A 366 -7.84 17.11 10.12
CA ARG A 366 -8.31 17.84 11.32
C ARG A 366 -7.49 19.11 11.56
N GLN A 367 -6.17 19.05 11.39
CA GLN A 367 -5.29 20.23 11.52
C GLN A 367 -5.54 21.28 10.42
N LEU A 368 -5.81 20.84 9.20
CA LEU A 368 -6.04 21.72 8.06
C LEU A 368 -7.46 22.29 8.05
N ILE A 369 -8.45 21.47 8.37
CA ILE A 369 -9.90 21.78 8.33
C ILE A 369 -10.56 21.24 9.61
N PRO A 370 -10.46 21.93 10.75
CA PRO A 370 -10.93 21.41 12.04
C PRO A 370 -12.42 21.01 12.06
N ASP A 371 -13.26 21.70 11.28
CA ASP A 371 -14.69 21.42 11.19
C ASP A 371 -15.02 20.10 10.45
N ALA A 372 -14.04 19.52 9.73
CA ALA A 372 -14.25 18.29 8.98
C ALA A 372 -14.19 17.03 9.86
N ILE A 373 -13.38 17.05 10.92
CA ILE A 373 -13.25 15.92 11.85
C ILE A 373 -13.28 16.45 13.28
N PRO A 374 -14.37 16.22 14.03
CA PRO A 374 -14.54 16.77 15.39
C PRO A 374 -13.54 16.13 16.38
N GLY A 375 -13.36 16.80 17.53
CA GLY A 375 -12.51 16.37 18.63
C GLY A 375 -11.16 17.06 18.65
N GLY A 376 -10.29 16.70 19.61
CA GLY A 376 -9.01 17.36 19.85
C GLY A 376 -7.87 16.43 20.27
N THR A 377 -8.15 15.14 20.52
CA THR A 377 -7.15 14.14 20.95
C THR A 377 -6.92 13.08 19.87
N LEU A 378 -5.90 12.27 20.06
CA LEU A 378 -5.62 11.12 19.23
C LEU A 378 -6.72 10.05 19.40
N GLU A 379 -7.12 9.83 20.63
CA GLU A 379 -8.06 8.78 21.02
C GLU A 379 -9.47 9.05 20.48
N ASP A 380 -9.95 10.30 20.54
CA ASP A 380 -11.28 10.64 20.02
C ASP A 380 -11.35 10.58 18.49
N LEU A 381 -10.20 10.72 17.80
CA LEU A 381 -10.12 10.62 16.34
C LEU A 381 -10.61 9.27 15.83
N ILE A 382 -10.35 8.20 16.57
CA ILE A 382 -10.59 6.83 16.11
C ILE A 382 -12.08 6.58 15.85
N THR A 383 -12.95 7.09 16.72
CA THR A 383 -14.40 6.95 16.58
C THR A 383 -15.08 8.18 15.95
N ALA A 384 -14.34 9.29 15.77
CA ALA A 384 -14.87 10.49 15.15
C ALA A 384 -15.34 10.24 13.71
N ARG A 385 -16.56 10.67 13.38
CA ARG A 385 -17.09 10.60 12.03
C ARG A 385 -16.70 11.86 11.25
N ALA A 386 -16.02 11.71 10.12
CA ALA A 386 -15.68 12.83 9.24
C ALA A 386 -16.93 13.40 8.54
N ASN A 387 -17.03 14.73 8.52
CA ASN A 387 -18.03 15.48 7.77
C ASN A 387 -17.46 15.93 6.43
N TYR A 388 -17.69 15.16 5.39
CA TYR A 388 -17.15 15.42 4.06
C TYR A 388 -17.64 16.73 3.44
N ALA A 389 -18.84 17.18 3.80
CA ALA A 389 -19.38 18.47 3.33
C ALA A 389 -18.56 19.69 3.78
N LYS A 390 -17.70 19.52 4.78
CA LYS A 390 -16.81 20.58 5.28
C LYS A 390 -15.47 20.67 4.54
N LEU A 391 -15.13 19.69 3.70
CA LEU A 391 -13.82 19.62 3.05
C LEU A 391 -13.63 20.71 1.99
N ASP A 392 -14.65 21.09 1.21
CA ASP A 392 -14.56 22.06 0.11
C ASP A 392 -15.52 23.25 0.32
N GLN A 393 -15.33 24.00 1.41
CA GLN A 393 -16.09 25.21 1.72
C GLN A 393 -15.45 26.44 1.07
N ALA A 394 -16.22 27.23 0.32
CA ALA A 394 -15.70 28.36 -0.47
C ALA A 394 -14.95 29.42 0.39
N ALA A 395 -15.38 29.64 1.62
CA ALA A 395 -14.78 30.60 2.52
C ALA A 395 -13.57 30.05 3.30
N ALA A 396 -13.30 28.74 3.25
CA ALA A 396 -12.20 28.14 3.99
C ALA A 396 -10.85 28.42 3.30
N PRO A 397 -9.80 28.75 4.06
CA PRO A 397 -8.46 28.96 3.47
C PRO A 397 -7.87 27.68 2.91
N VAL A 398 -8.13 26.52 3.53
CA VAL A 398 -7.71 25.21 3.02
C VAL A 398 -8.94 24.42 2.60
N ARG A 399 -8.88 23.85 1.40
CA ARG A 399 -9.98 23.09 0.80
C ARG A 399 -9.45 21.78 0.24
N ILE A 400 -10.23 20.73 0.38
CA ILE A 400 -9.96 19.39 -0.21
C ILE A 400 -11.13 19.06 -1.15
N ARG A 401 -10.83 19.01 -2.44
CA ARG A 401 -11.80 18.75 -3.50
C ARG A 401 -11.67 17.32 -3.97
N LEU A 402 -12.56 16.46 -3.49
CA LEU A 402 -12.63 15.05 -3.84
C LEU A 402 -13.27 14.83 -5.21
N ASN A 403 -13.23 13.58 -5.73
CA ASN A 403 -13.80 13.20 -7.02
C ASN A 403 -13.33 14.13 -8.16
N SER A 404 -12.08 14.58 -8.11
CA SER A 404 -11.52 15.61 -8.96
C SER A 404 -10.19 15.15 -9.55
N THR A 405 -10.20 14.76 -10.82
CA THR A 405 -9.01 14.21 -11.50
C THR A 405 -8.27 15.32 -12.21
N ALA A 406 -7.05 15.65 -11.77
CA ALA A 406 -6.18 16.58 -12.50
C ALA A 406 -5.83 16.02 -13.89
N VAL A 407 -5.91 16.87 -14.93
CA VAL A 407 -5.66 16.50 -16.33
C VAL A 407 -4.66 17.41 -17.04
N ARG A 408 -4.33 18.55 -16.45
CA ARG A 408 -3.28 19.46 -16.95
C ARG A 408 -2.73 20.32 -15.85
N VAL A 409 -1.41 20.47 -15.81
CA VAL A 409 -0.69 21.47 -15.00
C VAL A 409 0.27 22.21 -15.95
N ARG A 410 0.20 23.55 -15.96
CA ARG A 410 1.08 24.37 -16.79
C ARG A 410 1.36 25.74 -16.16
N HIS A 411 2.41 26.37 -16.57
CA HIS A 411 2.66 27.78 -16.26
C HIS A 411 1.76 28.71 -17.09
N LEU A 412 1.40 29.84 -16.53
CA LEU A 412 0.81 30.93 -17.29
C LEU A 412 1.92 31.84 -17.82
N GLY A 413 2.42 31.50 -19.01
CA GLY A 413 3.56 32.12 -19.67
C GLY A 413 4.83 31.25 -19.66
N ASN A 414 5.99 31.89 -19.80
CA ASN A 414 7.27 31.19 -19.83
C ASN A 414 7.59 30.61 -18.43
N PRO A 415 7.89 29.32 -18.28
CA PRO A 415 8.18 28.69 -16.99
C PRO A 415 9.27 29.39 -16.15
N ALA A 416 10.28 30.00 -16.81
CA ALA A 416 11.38 30.69 -16.11
C ALA A 416 10.96 32.03 -15.47
N SER A 417 9.86 32.64 -15.95
CA SER A 417 9.40 33.95 -15.49
C SER A 417 7.93 33.99 -15.07
N ALA A 418 7.22 32.88 -15.20
CA ALA A 418 5.82 32.81 -14.83
C ALA A 418 5.62 33.09 -13.33
N THR A 419 4.56 33.81 -13.01
CA THR A 419 4.15 34.13 -11.63
C THR A 419 3.03 33.22 -11.14
N GLN A 420 2.33 32.55 -12.05
CA GLN A 420 1.20 31.67 -11.76
C GLN A 420 1.24 30.39 -12.58
N THR A 421 0.56 29.37 -12.05
CA THR A 421 0.24 28.11 -12.76
C THR A 421 -1.26 27.99 -12.95
N GLU A 422 -1.67 27.25 -13.98
CA GLU A 422 -3.04 26.82 -14.21
C GLU A 422 -3.14 25.29 -14.04
N ILE A 423 -4.13 24.87 -13.28
CA ILE A 423 -4.43 23.47 -13.06
C ILE A 423 -5.83 23.18 -13.61
N ALA A 424 -5.92 22.26 -14.59
CA ALA A 424 -7.20 21.75 -15.08
C ALA A 424 -7.51 20.40 -14.45
N TYR A 425 -8.76 20.21 -14.05
CA TYR A 425 -9.25 18.99 -13.44
C TYR A 425 -10.67 18.68 -13.91
N VAL A 426 -11.02 17.39 -13.91
CA VAL A 426 -12.37 16.89 -14.21
C VAL A 426 -13.13 16.69 -12.91
N ARG A 427 -14.33 17.25 -12.82
CA ARG A 427 -15.30 17.00 -11.76
C ARG A 427 -16.72 16.99 -12.34
N GLY A 428 -17.54 16.01 -11.96
CA GLY A 428 -18.90 15.89 -12.50
C GLY A 428 -18.93 15.83 -14.03
N GLY A 429 -17.95 15.17 -14.66
CA GLY A 429 -17.84 15.04 -16.13
C GLY A 429 -17.43 16.31 -16.87
N LYS A 430 -17.16 17.42 -16.18
CA LYS A 430 -16.74 18.70 -16.78
C LYS A 430 -15.30 19.05 -16.42
N VAL A 431 -14.59 19.71 -17.33
CA VAL A 431 -13.25 20.23 -17.08
C VAL A 431 -13.36 21.61 -16.45
N HIS A 432 -12.70 21.79 -15.34
CA HIS A 432 -12.58 23.07 -14.63
C HIS A 432 -11.14 23.52 -14.57
N THR A 433 -10.88 24.83 -14.48
CA THR A 433 -9.55 25.38 -14.24
C THR A 433 -9.52 26.25 -13.01
N VAL A 434 -8.38 26.19 -12.29
CA VAL A 434 -8.02 27.10 -11.20
C VAL A 434 -6.62 27.62 -11.42
N ARG A 435 -6.29 28.76 -10.79
CA ARG A 435 -4.96 29.38 -10.83
C ARG A 435 -4.29 29.28 -9.46
N ALA A 436 -2.96 29.20 -9.46
CA ALA A 436 -2.19 29.21 -8.23
C ALA A 436 -0.82 29.87 -8.40
N GLY A 437 -0.32 30.47 -7.32
CA GLY A 437 1.06 30.93 -7.26
C GLY A 437 2.06 29.80 -7.45
N HIS A 438 1.74 28.61 -6.92
CA HIS A 438 2.55 27.40 -7.06
C HIS A 438 1.66 26.15 -7.19
N CYS A 439 2.17 25.11 -7.86
CA CYS A 439 1.56 23.78 -7.90
C CYS A 439 2.53 22.74 -7.30
N LEU A 440 2.04 21.90 -6.40
CA LEU A 440 2.78 20.76 -5.85
C LEU A 440 2.12 19.46 -6.30
N MET A 441 2.83 18.68 -7.10
CA MET A 441 2.34 17.37 -7.58
C MET A 441 2.74 16.28 -6.58
N ALA A 442 1.79 15.86 -5.74
CA ALA A 442 1.90 14.77 -4.77
C ALA A 442 1.21 13.49 -5.27
N CYS A 443 0.99 13.39 -6.56
CA CYS A 443 0.43 12.23 -7.24
C CYS A 443 1.52 11.26 -7.71
N TRP A 444 1.13 10.11 -8.23
CA TRP A 444 2.07 9.11 -8.75
C TRP A 444 2.95 9.68 -9.87
N HIS A 445 4.25 9.45 -9.80
CA HIS A 445 5.21 9.99 -10.76
C HIS A 445 4.89 9.59 -12.20
N VAL A 446 4.42 8.35 -12.43
CA VAL A 446 4.09 7.85 -13.78
C VAL A 446 2.98 8.62 -14.49
N VAL A 447 2.14 9.39 -13.78
CA VAL A 447 1.07 10.19 -14.42
C VAL A 447 1.51 11.62 -14.73
N ILE A 448 2.54 12.13 -14.06
CA ILE A 448 3.00 13.52 -14.18
C ILE A 448 3.38 13.91 -15.62
N PRO A 449 4.08 13.07 -16.42
CA PRO A 449 4.37 13.41 -17.81
C PRO A 449 3.14 13.65 -18.70
N TYR A 450 1.99 13.10 -18.32
CA TYR A 450 0.72 13.34 -19.01
C TYR A 450 0.04 14.64 -18.55
N LEU A 451 0.25 15.03 -17.30
CA LEU A 451 -0.29 16.26 -16.70
C LEU A 451 0.50 17.50 -17.10
N CYS A 452 1.83 17.42 -17.09
CA CYS A 452 2.74 18.55 -17.34
C CYS A 452 3.65 18.26 -18.52
N LYS A 453 3.26 18.76 -19.70
CA LYS A 453 4.00 18.58 -20.95
C LYS A 453 5.23 19.49 -21.08
N GLU A 454 5.33 20.51 -20.22
CA GLU A 454 6.42 21.49 -20.21
C GLU A 454 7.71 20.95 -19.58
N LEU A 455 7.64 19.87 -18.82
CA LEU A 455 8.81 19.27 -18.17
C LEU A 455 9.89 18.86 -19.19
N PRO A 456 11.18 19.05 -18.87
CA PRO A 456 12.28 18.58 -19.69
C PRO A 456 12.20 17.07 -19.98
N GLN A 457 12.63 16.65 -21.17
CA GLN A 457 12.53 15.24 -21.59
C GLN A 457 13.22 14.27 -20.60
N PRO A 458 14.46 14.53 -20.11
CA PRO A 458 15.11 13.63 -19.15
C PRO A 458 14.29 13.46 -17.86
N GLN A 459 13.64 14.53 -17.38
CA GLN A 459 12.78 14.47 -16.21
C GLN A 459 11.50 13.68 -16.48
N ARG A 460 10.89 13.86 -17.66
CA ARG A 460 9.71 13.08 -18.06
C ARG A 460 10.01 11.58 -18.16
N ASP A 461 11.19 11.24 -18.70
CA ASP A 461 11.64 9.84 -18.81
C ASP A 461 11.88 9.22 -17.43
N ALA A 462 12.51 9.96 -16.52
CA ALA A 462 12.71 9.52 -15.15
C ALA A 462 11.37 9.31 -14.38
N LEU A 463 10.41 10.22 -14.57
CA LEU A 463 9.06 10.10 -14.00
C LEU A 463 8.30 8.89 -14.58
N ALA A 464 8.34 8.70 -15.89
CA ALA A 464 7.70 7.57 -16.56
C ALA A 464 8.34 6.22 -16.15
N GLY A 465 9.64 6.23 -15.83
CA GLY A 465 10.38 5.07 -15.35
C GLY A 465 10.04 4.63 -13.93
N ALA A 466 9.35 5.45 -13.14
CA ALA A 466 8.96 5.14 -11.77
C ALA A 466 7.79 4.14 -11.73
N ALA A 467 8.02 2.91 -12.19
CA ALA A 467 7.00 1.85 -12.17
C ALA A 467 6.50 1.61 -10.74
N LYS A 468 5.18 1.51 -10.57
CA LYS A 468 4.58 1.26 -9.24
C LYS A 468 4.31 -0.24 -9.05
N VAL A 469 4.46 -0.68 -7.82
CA VAL A 469 4.15 -2.07 -7.41
C VAL A 469 2.65 -2.24 -7.24
N PRO A 470 2.00 -3.19 -7.92
CA PRO A 470 0.60 -3.48 -7.70
C PRO A 470 0.40 -4.27 -6.40
N ILE A 471 -0.59 -3.87 -5.61
CA ILE A 471 -0.91 -4.51 -4.33
C ILE A 471 -2.41 -4.48 -4.05
N VAL A 472 -2.88 -5.46 -3.32
CA VAL A 472 -4.26 -5.56 -2.84
C VAL A 472 -4.25 -5.80 -1.34
N TYR A 473 -4.95 -4.93 -0.60
CA TYR A 473 -5.30 -5.14 0.79
C TYR A 473 -6.78 -5.48 0.86
N THR A 474 -7.08 -6.69 1.33
CA THR A 474 -8.46 -7.16 1.44
C THR A 474 -8.86 -7.27 2.91
N ASN A 475 -9.98 -6.67 3.26
CA ASN A 475 -10.61 -6.81 4.56
C ASN A 475 -11.83 -7.71 4.44
N VAL A 476 -11.85 -8.80 5.20
CA VAL A 476 -12.98 -9.75 5.26
C VAL A 476 -13.52 -9.75 6.68
N VAL A 477 -14.78 -9.34 6.85
CA VAL A 477 -15.43 -9.44 8.15
C VAL A 477 -16.03 -10.83 8.29
N VAL A 478 -15.64 -11.49 9.36
CA VAL A 478 -16.19 -12.81 9.74
C VAL A 478 -16.99 -12.67 11.04
N ARG A 479 -18.05 -13.48 11.17
CA ARG A 479 -18.95 -13.45 12.34
C ARG A 479 -18.32 -13.91 13.64
N ASN A 480 -17.26 -14.69 13.55
CA ASN A 480 -16.44 -15.20 14.66
C ASN A 480 -15.13 -15.76 14.09
N TRP A 481 -14.15 -15.98 14.93
CA TRP A 481 -12.85 -16.55 14.56
C TRP A 481 -12.53 -17.86 15.31
N THR A 482 -13.57 -18.59 15.74
CA THR A 482 -13.45 -19.88 16.43
C THR A 482 -12.70 -20.94 15.61
N ALA A 483 -12.74 -20.86 14.27
CA ALA A 483 -11.97 -21.75 13.39
C ALA A 483 -10.46 -21.54 13.56
N PHE A 484 -10.00 -20.30 13.69
CA PHE A 484 -8.60 -19.99 13.96
C PHE A 484 -8.16 -20.55 15.31
N GLN A 485 -8.99 -20.38 16.34
CA GLN A 485 -8.73 -20.95 17.67
C GLN A 485 -8.60 -22.46 17.64
N LYS A 486 -9.54 -23.17 16.99
CA LYS A 486 -9.51 -24.62 16.89
C LYS A 486 -8.30 -25.15 16.13
N LEU A 487 -7.81 -24.39 15.17
CA LEU A 487 -6.62 -24.72 14.37
C LEU A 487 -5.31 -24.25 15.03
N GLY A 488 -5.38 -23.50 16.13
CA GLY A 488 -4.22 -22.99 16.85
C GLY A 488 -3.44 -21.93 16.07
N VAL A 489 -4.11 -21.18 15.18
CA VAL A 489 -3.45 -20.19 14.32
C VAL A 489 -4.13 -18.83 14.41
N ARG A 490 -3.34 -17.75 14.28
CA ARG A 490 -3.80 -16.35 14.18
C ARG A 490 -3.49 -15.71 12.83
N SER A 491 -2.52 -16.27 12.12
CA SER A 491 -2.09 -15.80 10.81
C SER A 491 -1.64 -16.97 9.95
N LEU A 492 -1.81 -16.84 8.65
CA LEU A 492 -1.42 -17.84 7.66
C LEU A 492 -0.47 -17.21 6.65
N TYR A 493 0.67 -17.84 6.41
CA TYR A 493 1.48 -17.67 5.23
C TYR A 493 1.03 -18.72 4.20
N SER A 494 0.71 -18.28 2.99
CA SER A 494 0.13 -19.13 1.94
C SER A 494 0.89 -18.94 0.62
N PRO A 495 2.09 -19.51 0.48
CA PRO A 495 3.03 -19.17 -0.61
C PRO A 495 2.50 -19.46 -2.02
N GLY A 496 1.68 -20.48 -2.21
CA GLY A 496 1.08 -20.87 -3.50
C GLY A 496 -0.31 -20.29 -3.76
N SER A 497 -0.95 -19.71 -2.72
CA SER A 497 -2.35 -19.29 -2.79
C SER A 497 -2.56 -17.93 -3.45
N TYR A 498 -3.83 -17.59 -3.71
CA TYR A 498 -4.20 -16.32 -4.34
C TYR A 498 -3.79 -15.11 -3.48
N HIS A 499 -4.06 -15.13 -2.17
CA HIS A 499 -3.49 -14.20 -1.19
C HIS A 499 -2.34 -14.88 -0.46
N THR A 500 -1.22 -14.18 -0.33
CA THR A 500 -0.01 -14.72 0.30
C THR A 500 -0.08 -14.73 1.82
N SER A 501 -0.98 -13.93 2.39
CA SER A 501 -1.21 -13.90 3.85
C SER A 501 -2.69 -13.75 4.18
N VAL A 502 -3.08 -14.33 5.32
CA VAL A 502 -4.39 -14.16 5.97
C VAL A 502 -4.12 -13.96 7.45
N ASN A 503 -4.49 -12.81 8.00
CA ASN A 503 -4.20 -12.45 9.39
C ASN A 503 -5.48 -12.07 10.11
N LEU A 504 -5.65 -12.50 11.36
CA LEU A 504 -6.57 -11.86 12.29
C LEU A 504 -6.12 -10.40 12.51
N ASP A 505 -7.06 -9.49 12.69
CA ASP A 505 -6.77 -8.10 12.99
C ASP A 505 -5.90 -7.96 14.26
N LEU A 506 -5.03 -6.95 14.31
CA LEU A 506 -4.24 -6.68 15.50
C LEU A 506 -5.17 -6.22 16.65
N PRO A 507 -4.95 -6.73 17.87
CA PRO A 507 -5.81 -6.42 19.01
C PRO A 507 -5.51 -5.04 19.60
N VAL A 508 -5.80 -3.99 18.81
CA VAL A 508 -5.58 -2.59 19.19
C VAL A 508 -6.88 -1.95 19.65
N SER A 509 -6.88 -1.40 20.86
CA SER A 509 -7.98 -0.60 21.40
C SER A 509 -7.49 0.81 21.68
N MET A 510 -8.24 1.83 21.21
CA MET A 510 -7.85 3.22 21.36
C MET A 510 -9.08 4.12 21.49
N GLY A 511 -9.13 4.94 22.54
CA GLY A 511 -10.31 5.71 22.91
C GLY A 511 -11.52 4.80 23.13
N ASP A 512 -12.65 5.17 22.51
CA ASP A 512 -13.89 4.39 22.59
C ASP A 512 -13.94 3.18 21.64
N TYR A 513 -12.90 2.96 20.86
CA TYR A 513 -12.79 1.77 20.03
C TYR A 513 -12.15 0.61 20.80
N HIS A 514 -12.87 -0.50 20.86
CA HIS A 514 -12.40 -1.74 21.49
C HIS A 514 -12.31 -2.85 20.44
N CYS A 515 -11.12 -3.45 20.29
CA CYS A 515 -10.92 -4.59 19.42
C CYS A 515 -11.69 -5.83 19.93
N PRO A 516 -12.02 -6.80 19.06
CA PRO A 516 -12.54 -8.11 19.44
C PRO A 516 -11.54 -8.85 20.34
N ARG A 517 -12.02 -9.50 21.40
CA ARG A 517 -11.18 -10.21 22.39
C ARG A 517 -11.45 -11.70 22.50
N THR A 518 -12.66 -12.13 22.15
CA THR A 518 -13.05 -13.55 22.24
C THR A 518 -13.36 -14.14 20.87
N PRO A 519 -13.11 -15.44 20.67
CA PRO A 519 -13.31 -16.11 19.37
C PRO A 519 -14.75 -16.04 18.83
N GLU A 520 -15.73 -15.82 19.66
CA GLU A 520 -17.15 -15.72 19.31
C GLU A 520 -17.52 -14.36 18.71
N GLU A 521 -16.69 -13.34 18.93
CA GLU A 521 -16.93 -12.00 18.41
C GLU A 521 -16.60 -11.89 16.92
N PRO A 522 -17.29 -11.00 16.17
CA PRO A 522 -16.91 -10.71 14.82
C PRO A 522 -15.55 -10.00 14.76
N ILE A 523 -14.76 -10.30 13.73
CA ILE A 523 -13.44 -9.70 13.51
C ILE A 523 -13.19 -9.41 12.03
N VAL A 524 -12.26 -8.51 11.75
CA VAL A 524 -11.71 -8.30 10.42
C VAL A 524 -10.54 -9.26 10.19
N LEU A 525 -10.53 -9.93 9.05
CA LEU A 525 -9.35 -10.61 8.52
C LEU A 525 -8.68 -9.72 7.49
N HIS A 526 -7.35 -9.61 7.57
CA HIS A 526 -6.54 -8.91 6.58
C HIS A 526 -5.85 -9.90 5.65
N LEU A 527 -6.12 -9.77 4.35
CA LEU A 527 -5.51 -10.60 3.32
C LEU A 527 -4.68 -9.71 2.38
N MET A 528 -3.50 -10.16 2.00
CA MET A 528 -2.61 -9.40 1.12
C MET A 528 -2.28 -10.19 -0.13
N ARG A 529 -2.27 -9.49 -1.28
CA ARG A 529 -1.84 -10.01 -2.56
C ARG A 529 -0.97 -8.98 -3.27
N THR A 530 0.17 -9.40 -3.81
CA THR A 530 1.00 -8.66 -4.75
C THR A 530 1.05 -9.44 -6.06
N PRO A 531 0.22 -9.08 -7.06
CA PRO A 531 0.19 -9.81 -8.32
C PRO A 531 1.49 -9.56 -9.10
N CYS A 532 2.16 -10.63 -9.46
CA CYS A 532 3.40 -10.64 -10.21
C CYS A 532 3.48 -11.90 -11.07
N ARG A 533 4.41 -11.95 -12.02
CA ARG A 533 4.66 -13.12 -12.88
C ARG A 533 6.12 -13.52 -12.77
N PRO A 534 6.46 -14.54 -11.95
CA PRO A 534 7.83 -15.01 -11.79
C PRO A 534 8.52 -15.34 -13.11
N GLY A 535 9.84 -15.15 -13.15
CA GLY A 535 10.68 -15.40 -14.32
C GLY A 535 10.87 -14.18 -15.25
N LEU A 536 10.30 -13.01 -14.91
CA LEU A 536 10.47 -11.75 -15.65
C LEU A 536 11.20 -10.72 -14.80
N PRO A 537 11.84 -9.70 -15.42
CA PRO A 537 12.38 -8.55 -14.69
C PRO A 537 11.31 -7.85 -13.84
N ALA A 538 11.66 -7.34 -12.66
CA ALA A 538 10.74 -6.78 -11.67
C ALA A 538 9.75 -5.77 -12.26
N ARG A 539 10.21 -4.81 -13.08
CA ARG A 539 9.33 -3.81 -13.72
C ARG A 539 8.28 -4.44 -14.63
N GLN A 540 8.64 -5.50 -15.36
CA GLN A 540 7.69 -6.21 -16.23
C GLN A 540 6.67 -7.00 -15.40
N GLN A 541 7.11 -7.62 -14.30
CA GLN A 541 6.21 -8.28 -13.34
C GLN A 541 5.18 -7.29 -12.80
N HIS A 542 5.60 -6.09 -12.40
CA HIS A 542 4.70 -5.04 -11.91
C HIS A 542 3.72 -4.55 -12.99
N MET A 543 4.18 -4.37 -14.23
CA MET A 543 3.29 -3.98 -15.34
C MET A 543 2.20 -5.01 -15.59
N LEU A 544 2.56 -6.28 -15.65
CA LEU A 544 1.60 -7.38 -15.86
C LEU A 544 0.66 -7.54 -14.66
N GLY A 545 1.17 -7.38 -13.44
CA GLY A 545 0.35 -7.39 -12.23
C GLY A 545 -0.69 -6.26 -12.20
N ARG A 546 -0.35 -5.06 -12.70
CA ARG A 546 -1.32 -3.96 -12.84
C ARG A 546 -2.43 -4.29 -13.83
N ILE A 547 -2.08 -4.89 -14.98
CA ILE A 547 -3.07 -5.31 -15.98
C ILE A 547 -4.00 -6.38 -15.38
N ASP A 548 -3.44 -7.37 -14.69
CA ASP A 548 -4.20 -8.40 -13.96
C ASP A 548 -5.20 -7.77 -12.99
N LEU A 549 -4.76 -6.79 -12.17
CA LEU A 549 -5.62 -6.12 -11.21
C LEU A 549 -6.77 -5.35 -11.87
N PHE A 550 -6.50 -4.59 -12.93
CA PHE A 550 -7.55 -3.81 -13.60
C PHE A 550 -8.57 -4.69 -14.30
N SER A 551 -8.15 -5.84 -14.83
CA SER A 551 -9.03 -6.79 -15.51
C SER A 551 -9.82 -7.70 -14.56
N THR A 552 -9.52 -7.70 -13.27
CA THR A 552 -10.17 -8.58 -12.29
C THR A 552 -11.43 -7.93 -11.72
N ALA A 553 -12.58 -8.55 -11.95
CA ALA A 553 -13.87 -8.15 -11.39
C ALA A 553 -13.98 -8.50 -9.90
N PHE A 554 -14.85 -7.79 -9.17
CA PHE A 554 -15.07 -8.03 -7.74
C PHE A 554 -15.51 -9.47 -7.45
N GLU A 555 -16.38 -10.04 -8.26
CA GLU A 555 -16.86 -11.41 -8.12
C GLU A 555 -15.71 -12.44 -8.20
N THR A 556 -14.69 -12.14 -8.99
CA THR A 556 -13.49 -12.99 -9.05
C THR A 556 -12.69 -12.91 -7.76
N PHE A 557 -12.50 -11.71 -7.21
CA PHE A 557 -11.88 -11.54 -5.89
C PHE A 557 -12.68 -12.27 -4.82
N GLU A 558 -13.99 -12.06 -4.76
CA GLU A 558 -14.88 -12.68 -3.78
C GLU A 558 -14.78 -14.22 -3.84
N ARG A 559 -14.86 -14.81 -5.03
CA ARG A 559 -14.74 -16.26 -5.21
C ARG A 559 -13.39 -16.78 -4.70
N LYS A 560 -12.29 -16.12 -5.07
CA LYS A 560 -10.95 -16.50 -4.62
C LYS A 560 -10.75 -16.38 -3.12
N ILE A 561 -11.32 -15.34 -2.50
CA ILE A 561 -11.30 -15.13 -1.05
C ILE A 561 -12.06 -16.26 -0.35
N ARG A 562 -13.29 -16.53 -0.78
CA ARG A 562 -14.14 -17.56 -0.18
C ARG A 562 -13.56 -18.96 -0.34
N ASP A 563 -13.04 -19.28 -1.53
CA ASP A 563 -12.36 -20.54 -1.80
C ASP A 563 -11.14 -20.73 -0.90
N GLN A 564 -10.24 -19.74 -0.86
CA GLN A 564 -9.02 -19.83 -0.06
C GLN A 564 -9.32 -19.97 1.44
N LEU A 565 -10.22 -19.15 1.99
CA LEU A 565 -10.60 -19.22 3.40
C LEU A 565 -11.32 -20.54 3.72
N GLY A 566 -12.20 -21.01 2.84
CA GLY A 566 -12.84 -22.32 2.98
C GLY A 566 -11.83 -23.44 3.05
N ARG A 567 -10.92 -23.53 2.08
CA ARG A 567 -9.88 -24.58 2.00
C ARG A 567 -8.92 -24.55 3.19
N SER A 568 -8.50 -23.37 3.62
CA SER A 568 -7.50 -23.25 4.70
C SER A 568 -8.09 -23.42 6.10
N LEU A 569 -9.37 -23.10 6.33
CA LEU A 569 -9.97 -23.02 7.67
C LEU A 569 -11.10 -24.05 7.92
N SER A 570 -11.52 -24.83 6.89
CA SER A 570 -12.64 -25.78 7.02
C SER A 570 -12.44 -26.82 8.11
N ALA A 571 -11.20 -27.31 8.33
CA ALA A 571 -10.89 -28.24 9.42
C ALA A 571 -11.17 -27.65 10.81
N GLY A 572 -11.20 -26.30 10.96
CA GLY A 572 -11.65 -25.59 12.15
C GLY A 572 -13.17 -25.36 12.20
N GLY A 573 -13.91 -25.79 11.17
CA GLY A 573 -15.36 -25.61 11.05
C GLY A 573 -15.80 -24.30 10.39
N PHE A 574 -14.88 -23.62 9.69
CA PHE A 574 -15.20 -22.42 8.91
C PHE A 574 -16.03 -22.77 7.68
N ASP A 575 -17.10 -22.00 7.48
CA ASP A 575 -17.97 -22.10 6.30
C ASP A 575 -18.05 -20.71 5.63
N PRO A 576 -17.46 -20.53 4.44
CA PRO A 576 -17.41 -19.22 3.79
C PRO A 576 -18.79 -18.63 3.48
N ALA A 577 -19.81 -19.48 3.25
CA ALA A 577 -21.17 -19.04 3.00
C ALA A 577 -21.88 -18.52 4.26
N ARG A 578 -21.56 -19.07 5.42
CA ARG A 578 -22.14 -18.72 6.71
C ARG A 578 -21.37 -17.61 7.41
N ASP A 579 -20.03 -17.71 7.40
CA ASP A 579 -19.18 -16.97 8.33
C ASP A 579 -18.69 -15.63 7.77
N ILE A 580 -18.61 -15.45 6.46
CA ILE A 580 -18.23 -14.18 5.82
C ILE A 580 -19.45 -13.25 5.74
N THR A 581 -19.32 -12.05 6.34
CA THR A 581 -20.41 -11.07 6.41
C THR A 581 -20.17 -9.81 5.57
N ALA A 582 -18.90 -9.44 5.32
CA ALA A 582 -18.54 -8.34 4.43
C ALA A 582 -17.15 -8.57 3.80
N ILE A 583 -16.93 -8.02 2.62
CA ILE A 583 -15.64 -8.02 1.92
C ILE A 583 -15.39 -6.63 1.35
N THR A 584 -14.19 -6.09 1.59
CA THR A 584 -13.68 -4.88 0.94
C THR A 584 -12.32 -5.19 0.33
N VAL A 585 -12.20 -4.99 -0.97
CA VAL A 585 -10.97 -5.21 -1.73
C VAL A 585 -10.37 -3.83 -2.06
N ASN A 586 -9.37 -3.42 -1.33
CA ASN A 586 -8.63 -2.19 -1.61
C ASN A 586 -7.57 -2.49 -2.67
N ARG A 587 -7.92 -2.17 -3.92
CA ARG A 587 -7.14 -2.47 -5.10
C ARG A 587 -6.23 -1.28 -5.44
N TRP A 588 -4.90 -1.50 -5.42
CA TRP A 588 -3.89 -0.49 -5.70
C TRP A 588 -2.98 -0.93 -6.86
N PRO A 589 -3.36 -0.68 -8.13
CA PRO A 589 -2.49 -0.95 -9.27
C PRO A 589 -1.20 -0.13 -9.23
N HIS A 590 -1.23 1.01 -8.54
CA HIS A 590 -0.10 1.89 -8.27
C HIS A 590 0.14 2.00 -6.76
N GLY A 591 0.45 0.88 -6.11
CA GLY A 591 0.63 0.76 -4.68
C GLY A 591 1.97 1.32 -4.20
N TYR A 592 2.98 0.49 -4.05
CA TYR A 592 4.28 0.94 -3.55
C TYR A 592 5.06 1.74 -4.58
N ALA A 593 5.92 2.66 -4.12
CA ALA A 593 6.99 3.21 -4.91
C ALA A 593 7.92 2.08 -5.39
N TYR A 594 8.45 2.19 -6.60
CA TYR A 594 9.46 1.25 -7.09
C TYR A 594 10.75 1.45 -6.31
N GLN A 595 11.19 0.41 -5.65
CA GLN A 595 12.49 0.36 -5.01
C GLN A 595 13.51 -0.20 -6.00
N TYR A 596 14.68 0.41 -6.07
CA TYR A 596 15.71 -0.01 -6.99
C TYR A 596 16.21 -1.41 -6.69
N ASN A 597 16.63 -2.10 -7.74
CA ASN A 597 16.97 -3.51 -7.68
C ASN A 597 18.25 -3.76 -8.49
N SER A 598 19.31 -4.17 -7.82
CA SER A 598 20.64 -4.34 -8.42
C SER A 598 20.70 -5.39 -9.55
N LEU A 599 19.68 -6.24 -9.69
CA LEU A 599 19.58 -7.18 -10.83
C LEU A 599 19.19 -6.48 -12.13
N PHE A 600 18.47 -5.34 -12.07
CA PHE A 600 17.80 -4.75 -13.24
C PHE A 600 18.07 -3.24 -13.38
N ASP A 601 18.56 -2.57 -12.34
CA ASP A 601 18.84 -1.13 -12.31
C ASP A 601 20.34 -0.90 -12.15
N GLU A 602 21.03 -0.48 -13.22
CA GLU A 602 22.50 -0.42 -13.26
C GLU A 602 23.10 0.95 -12.88
N PHE A 603 22.27 1.99 -12.65
CA PHE A 603 22.74 3.36 -12.38
C PHE A 603 23.74 3.45 -11.20
N TRP A 604 23.71 2.53 -10.25
CA TRP A 604 24.61 2.47 -9.10
C TRP A 604 26.06 2.07 -9.48
N LEU A 605 26.26 1.46 -10.66
CA LEU A 605 27.59 1.12 -11.18
C LEU A 605 28.37 2.36 -11.64
N GLU A 606 27.65 3.37 -12.11
CA GLU A 606 28.21 4.56 -12.74
C GLU A 606 28.39 5.73 -11.76
N GLY A 607 27.88 5.62 -10.53
CA GLY A 607 27.93 6.68 -9.50
C GLY A 607 27.11 7.92 -9.88
N GLY A 608 26.15 7.77 -10.79
CA GLY A 608 25.31 8.83 -11.30
C GLY A 608 24.16 9.23 -10.37
N GLU A 609 23.42 10.28 -10.76
CA GLU A 609 22.21 10.73 -10.06
C GLU A 609 21.11 9.67 -10.19
N GLN A 610 20.45 9.32 -9.09
CA GLN A 610 19.35 8.34 -9.12
C GLN A 610 18.15 8.85 -9.92
N PRO A 611 17.43 7.98 -10.64
CA PRO A 611 16.27 8.42 -11.43
C PRO A 611 15.21 9.18 -10.61
N CYS A 612 14.97 8.83 -9.35
CA CYS A 612 14.04 9.56 -8.48
C CYS A 612 14.53 10.99 -8.18
N GLN A 613 15.84 11.23 -8.13
CA GLN A 613 16.43 12.55 -7.93
C GLN A 613 16.25 13.43 -9.17
N VAL A 614 16.42 12.86 -10.38
CA VAL A 614 16.10 13.56 -11.63
C VAL A 614 14.60 13.86 -11.71
N ALA A 615 13.76 12.87 -11.42
CA ALA A 615 12.30 12.97 -11.48
C ALA A 615 11.72 14.07 -10.58
N ARG A 616 12.25 14.24 -9.37
CA ARG A 616 11.70 15.16 -8.36
C ARG A 616 12.19 16.61 -8.45
N LYS A 617 13.05 16.95 -9.43
CA LYS A 617 13.56 18.33 -9.59
C LYS A 617 12.41 19.31 -9.76
N PRO A 618 12.42 20.47 -9.06
CA PRO A 618 11.41 21.50 -9.27
C PRO A 618 11.53 22.08 -10.69
N PHE A 619 10.42 22.53 -11.26
CA PHE A 619 10.37 23.16 -12.55
C PHE A 619 9.53 24.44 -12.49
N GLY A 620 10.18 25.60 -12.48
CA GLY A 620 9.54 26.91 -12.33
C GLY A 620 8.69 26.97 -11.05
N ARG A 621 7.38 27.11 -11.20
CA ARG A 621 6.40 27.15 -10.09
C ARG A 621 5.84 25.79 -9.71
N ILE A 622 6.39 24.70 -10.26
CA ILE A 622 5.90 23.34 -10.04
C ILE A 622 6.93 22.56 -9.23
N ALA A 623 6.51 22.02 -8.10
CA ALA A 623 7.30 21.08 -7.29
C ALA A 623 6.66 19.67 -7.33
N ILE A 624 7.48 18.65 -7.10
CA ILE A 624 7.08 17.24 -7.17
C ILE A 624 7.41 16.57 -5.84
N ALA A 625 6.44 15.93 -5.22
CA ALA A 625 6.57 15.21 -3.96
C ALA A 625 6.17 13.73 -4.11
N ASN A 626 5.63 13.13 -3.05
CA ASN A 626 5.24 11.72 -2.96
C ASN A 626 6.43 10.78 -2.64
N ALA A 627 6.13 9.62 -2.11
CA ALA A 627 7.10 8.55 -1.80
C ALA A 627 7.92 8.09 -3.02
N ASP A 628 7.37 8.21 -4.26
CA ASP A 628 8.09 7.93 -5.51
C ASP A 628 9.35 8.81 -5.66
N ALA A 629 9.33 10.04 -5.12
CA ALA A 629 10.45 10.96 -5.14
C ALA A 629 11.64 10.52 -4.26
N ALA A 630 11.44 9.52 -3.40
CA ALA A 630 12.48 8.87 -2.60
C ALA A 630 12.81 7.46 -3.10
N ALA A 631 12.05 6.90 -4.04
CA ALA A 631 12.07 5.48 -4.40
C ALA A 631 11.95 4.57 -3.15
N TYR A 632 11.10 4.98 -2.19
CA TYR A 632 10.96 4.35 -0.87
C TYR A 632 9.52 4.42 -0.40
N SER A 633 8.92 3.29 0.00
CA SER A 633 7.46 3.10 0.08
C SER A 633 6.85 3.34 1.46
N TYR A 634 7.45 4.17 2.31
CA TYR A 634 7.03 4.38 3.69
C TYR A 634 6.38 5.75 3.93
N THR A 635 5.73 5.88 5.07
CA THR A 635 5.02 7.11 5.47
C THR A 635 5.99 8.28 5.70
N ASP A 636 7.15 8.03 6.28
CA ASP A 636 8.21 9.03 6.47
C ASP A 636 8.74 9.56 5.14
N ALA A 637 8.95 8.70 4.14
CA ALA A 637 9.33 9.13 2.80
C ALA A 637 8.27 10.08 2.20
N ALA A 638 6.98 9.78 2.37
CA ALA A 638 5.91 10.66 1.90
C ALA A 638 5.94 12.03 2.59
N ILE A 639 6.22 12.08 3.89
CA ILE A 639 6.34 13.31 4.70
C ILE A 639 7.60 14.10 4.30
N ASP A 640 8.75 13.43 4.22
CA ASP A 640 10.04 14.07 3.92
C ASP A 640 10.07 14.68 2.53
N GLN A 641 9.51 13.98 1.54
CA GLN A 641 9.42 14.50 0.18
C GLN A 641 8.42 15.66 0.07
N ALA A 642 7.36 15.67 0.87
CA ALA A 642 6.45 16.80 0.99
C ALA A 642 7.16 18.03 1.57
N TYR A 643 7.91 17.84 2.66
CA TYR A 643 8.69 18.92 3.28
C TYR A 643 9.74 19.48 2.31
N ARG A 644 10.54 18.61 1.66
CA ARG A 644 11.53 19.04 0.66
C ARG A 644 10.88 19.90 -0.44
N ALA A 645 9.77 19.42 -1.02
CA ALA A 645 9.08 20.13 -2.10
C ALA A 645 8.51 21.49 -1.65
N VAL A 646 8.01 21.57 -0.42
CA VAL A 646 7.57 22.84 0.17
C VAL A 646 8.76 23.81 0.37
N GLN A 647 9.91 23.32 0.84
CA GLN A 647 11.11 24.14 0.98
C GLN A 647 11.62 24.68 -0.38
N GLU A 648 11.48 23.91 -1.45
CA GLU A 648 11.79 24.35 -2.82
C GLU A 648 10.85 25.50 -3.26
N ILE A 649 9.55 25.37 -2.99
CA ILE A 649 8.56 26.42 -3.28
C ILE A 649 8.87 27.72 -2.49
N LEU A 650 9.13 27.61 -1.20
CA LEU A 650 9.41 28.76 -0.34
C LEU A 650 10.67 29.51 -0.76
N ARG A 651 11.74 28.79 -1.09
CA ARG A 651 12.99 29.40 -1.62
C ARG A 651 12.73 30.12 -2.94
N ALA A 652 11.96 29.53 -3.85
CA ALA A 652 11.59 30.17 -5.11
C ALA A 652 10.71 31.42 -4.91
N ALA A 653 9.95 31.49 -3.81
CA ALA A 653 9.16 32.65 -3.41
C ALA A 653 9.96 33.72 -2.62
N GLY A 654 11.25 33.47 -2.33
CA GLY A 654 12.08 34.39 -1.53
C GLY A 654 11.76 34.36 -0.03
N VAL A 655 11.04 33.33 0.43
CA VAL A 655 10.72 33.16 1.86
C VAL A 655 11.79 32.24 2.47
N HIS A 656 12.60 32.80 3.35
CA HIS A 656 13.54 32.04 4.17
C HIS A 656 12.77 31.40 5.34
N ALA A 657 12.66 30.07 5.35
CA ALA A 657 11.99 29.30 6.40
C ALA A 657 12.96 28.96 7.54
#